data_f24f491a193e5eae1258a13f2be84000
#
_entry.id   f24f491a193e5eae1258a13f2be84000
#
_cell.length_a   1.000
_cell.length_b   1.000
_cell.length_c   1.000
_cell.angle_alpha   90.00
_cell.angle_beta   90.00
_cell.angle_gamma   90.00
#
_symmetry.space_group_name_H-M   'P 1'
#
loop_
_entity.id
_entity.type
_entity.pdbx_description
1 polymer ?
#
loop_
_entity_poly.entity_id
_entity_poly.type
_entity_poly.pdbx_seq_one_letter_code
_entity_poly.pdbx_strand_id
1 'polypeptide(L)'
;MTQEEFTARYMPQFSEQQKAAVMETEGPVLLLAVPGSGKTTVLVTRLGYMALCCGIDPARILAVTYTVAATRELRARFTARFPDLAGRTPEFRTINGLSAKIIEACGRQRGPAFELLENAGELASLVGRIYQELNGEYPTDSTIREVRTAITYCKNMMLSTDEIAAQDFSLPHFAELYARYCAALREARQMDYDDQMAYALAILRKRPEILAEFQEHYPYLCVDESQDTSRVQHAIIELLAQKTGNLFMVGDEDQSIYGFRAAYPEALLRFSAVWPGAKTLLLEDNYRSTPEILRLAGAFIEGNRDRYPKTIRATRAKGCRVRLAHAASRQAQYRYLLALAGERRAPFAVLYRNNDSALPLIDALERAGLPYRCRSFDDTFFTHRIVCDVQDILRFAAAPDDAERFLRIYYKFGALISKEAAQAACVQSGRTSTPVLDCLLAQARLSDEGRERVRRVKAGLEQLQTLPGEVLMRTIWGTLGYGGFVTERRLDPGKYFILQMLAAREPSAEAFLARLDTLRQTIRVHTDAPDARLTLSTIHSSKGLEYERVYLLDIHDGVLPSRPDAADGTADERREYEEDRRLFYVAMTRAKDDFAAIVPENACGLRYRHETHGEGRILAQCEDEMLLAFPDGDRLMRAGQMLLEQSRAEVWQAPGAPAAAQTTPNAQTLGPGSVIRHKKYGMGRIVSIDGPFADIRFEGETAARRFNLAHSLRSGFLFAAR
;
A
#
# COMPACT_ATOMS: atom_id res chain seq x y z
N MET A 1 -45.36 15.60 -4.96
CA MET A 1 -45.41 14.17 -5.39
C MET A 1 -45.74 13.34 -4.17
N THR A 2 -46.63 12.37 -4.26
CA THR A 2 -46.91 11.47 -3.15
C THR A 2 -45.79 10.45 -2.97
N GLN A 3 -45.72 9.83 -1.80
CA GLN A 3 -44.72 8.77 -1.52
C GLN A 3 -44.90 7.56 -2.46
N GLU A 4 -46.16 7.22 -2.78
CA GLU A 4 -46.48 6.11 -3.70
C GLU A 4 -46.01 6.39 -5.11
N GLU A 5 -46.28 7.60 -5.63
CA GLU A 5 -45.83 8.06 -6.95
C GLU A 5 -44.29 8.08 -7.03
N PHE A 6 -43.63 8.56 -5.97
CA PHE A 6 -42.18 8.58 -5.92
C PHE A 6 -41.60 7.17 -5.91
N THR A 7 -42.16 6.27 -5.10
CA THR A 7 -41.75 4.86 -5.02
C THR A 7 -41.87 4.17 -6.37
N ALA A 8 -43.02 4.34 -7.02
CA ALA A 8 -43.25 3.74 -8.33
C ALA A 8 -42.32 4.29 -9.43
N ARG A 9 -42.02 5.60 -9.41
CA ARG A 9 -41.18 6.24 -10.43
C ARG A 9 -39.67 6.05 -10.19
N TYR A 10 -39.19 6.17 -8.94
CA TYR A 10 -37.77 6.26 -8.65
C TYR A 10 -37.20 5.07 -7.88
N MET A 11 -38.05 4.19 -7.30
CA MET A 11 -37.61 3.05 -6.49
C MET A 11 -38.23 1.70 -6.92
N PRO A 12 -38.53 1.44 -8.20
CA PRO A 12 -39.24 0.23 -8.61
C PRO A 12 -38.45 -1.05 -8.34
N GLN A 13 -37.11 -0.96 -8.29
CA GLN A 13 -36.20 -2.11 -8.08
C GLN A 13 -35.48 -2.04 -6.71
N PHE A 14 -35.87 -1.10 -5.83
CA PHE A 14 -35.23 -0.98 -4.53
C PHE A 14 -35.71 -2.09 -3.59
N SER A 15 -34.78 -2.63 -2.81
CA SER A 15 -35.13 -3.49 -1.69
C SER A 15 -35.85 -2.72 -0.58
N GLU A 16 -36.50 -3.43 0.32
CA GLU A 16 -37.18 -2.80 1.46
C GLU A 16 -36.19 -2.03 2.36
N GLN A 17 -34.95 -2.54 2.53
CA GLN A 17 -33.89 -1.85 3.25
C GLN A 17 -33.51 -0.51 2.56
N GLN A 18 -33.39 -0.53 1.22
CA GLN A 18 -33.11 0.69 0.46
C GLN A 18 -34.25 1.71 0.53
N LYS A 19 -35.50 1.25 0.44
CA LYS A 19 -36.69 2.12 0.56
C LYS A 19 -36.77 2.75 1.95
N ALA A 20 -36.58 1.96 3.01
CA ALA A 20 -36.56 2.44 4.39
C ALA A 20 -35.48 3.53 4.59
N ALA A 21 -34.27 3.34 4.06
CA ALA A 21 -33.18 4.32 4.14
C ALA A 21 -33.45 5.60 3.37
N VAL A 22 -34.19 5.55 2.26
CA VAL A 22 -34.62 6.75 1.50
C VAL A 22 -35.65 7.54 2.27
N MET A 23 -36.62 6.88 2.89
CA MET A 23 -37.80 7.50 3.52
C MET A 23 -37.55 8.01 4.93
N GLU A 24 -36.52 7.54 5.63
CA GLU A 24 -36.18 8.00 6.97
C GLU A 24 -35.48 9.36 6.94
N THR A 25 -36.23 10.46 6.92
CA THR A 25 -35.71 11.81 6.66
C THR A 25 -35.37 12.63 7.90
N GLU A 26 -35.91 12.28 9.07
CA GLU A 26 -35.76 13.06 10.29
C GLU A 26 -34.88 12.36 11.33
N GLY A 27 -34.16 13.18 12.09
CA GLY A 27 -33.29 12.74 13.17
C GLY A 27 -31.94 12.18 12.72
N PRO A 28 -31.09 11.73 13.64
CA PRO A 28 -29.79 11.16 13.32
C PRO A 28 -29.95 9.71 12.84
N VAL A 29 -29.44 9.45 11.64
CA VAL A 29 -29.51 8.14 11.00
C VAL A 29 -28.11 7.71 10.55
N LEU A 30 -27.71 6.52 10.95
CA LEU A 30 -26.52 5.84 10.43
C LEU A 30 -26.95 4.74 9.47
N LEU A 31 -26.54 4.82 8.21
CA LEU A 31 -26.74 3.78 7.21
C LEU A 31 -25.44 3.01 7.00
N LEU A 32 -25.40 1.81 7.56
CA LEU A 32 -24.29 0.89 7.36
C LEU A 32 -24.59 0.00 6.14
N ALA A 33 -23.66 -0.03 5.21
CA ALA A 33 -23.95 -0.56 3.90
C ALA A 33 -22.80 -1.40 3.35
N VAL A 34 -23.04 -2.70 3.12
CA VAL A 34 -22.04 -3.59 2.53
C VAL A 34 -21.59 -3.12 1.15
N PRO A 35 -20.40 -3.53 0.66
CA PRO A 35 -19.94 -3.20 -0.68
C PRO A 35 -21.00 -3.59 -1.73
N GLY A 36 -21.19 -2.76 -2.77
CA GLY A 36 -22.10 -3.07 -3.85
C GLY A 36 -23.59 -3.07 -3.51
N SER A 37 -24.00 -2.54 -2.34
CA SER A 37 -25.40 -2.44 -1.91
C SER A 37 -26.16 -1.21 -2.46
N GLY A 38 -25.49 -0.36 -3.24
CA GLY A 38 -26.10 0.83 -3.83
C GLY A 38 -26.15 2.04 -2.92
N LYS A 39 -25.22 2.21 -1.96
CA LYS A 39 -25.08 3.35 -1.03
C LYS A 39 -25.38 4.71 -1.70
N THR A 40 -24.60 5.03 -2.72
CA THR A 40 -24.71 6.32 -3.45
C THR A 40 -26.06 6.47 -4.13
N THR A 41 -26.64 5.39 -4.66
CA THR A 41 -27.98 5.41 -5.27
C THR A 41 -29.06 5.70 -4.23
N VAL A 42 -28.96 5.12 -3.05
CA VAL A 42 -29.84 5.37 -1.92
C VAL A 42 -29.74 6.84 -1.48
N LEU A 43 -28.50 7.34 -1.27
CA LEU A 43 -28.26 8.71 -0.87
C LEU A 43 -28.84 9.71 -1.89
N VAL A 44 -28.54 9.55 -3.17
CA VAL A 44 -29.07 10.41 -4.26
C VAL A 44 -30.59 10.38 -4.29
N THR A 45 -31.20 9.19 -4.15
CA THR A 45 -32.66 9.04 -4.17
C THR A 45 -33.31 9.66 -2.95
N ARG A 46 -32.69 9.54 -1.76
CA ARG A 46 -33.11 10.20 -0.53
C ARG A 46 -33.16 11.73 -0.70
N LEU A 47 -32.11 12.34 -1.27
CA LEU A 47 -32.08 13.79 -1.53
C LEU A 47 -33.25 14.24 -2.42
N GLY A 48 -33.59 13.45 -3.44
CA GLY A 48 -34.74 13.68 -4.29
C GLY A 48 -36.08 13.50 -3.55
N TYR A 49 -36.18 12.48 -2.69
CA TYR A 49 -37.37 12.24 -1.86
C TYR A 49 -37.64 13.40 -0.90
N MET A 50 -36.60 13.88 -0.22
CA MET A 50 -36.68 15.05 0.66
C MET A 50 -37.23 16.28 -0.07
N ALA A 51 -36.78 16.53 -1.30
CA ALA A 51 -37.21 17.67 -2.11
C ALA A 51 -38.63 17.51 -2.65
N LEU A 52 -38.95 16.35 -3.24
CA LEU A 52 -40.19 16.14 -4.01
C LEU A 52 -41.38 15.69 -3.16
N CYS A 53 -41.15 14.94 -2.09
CA CYS A 53 -42.19 14.40 -1.24
C CYS A 53 -42.31 15.12 0.11
N CYS A 54 -41.18 15.46 0.74
CA CYS A 54 -41.18 16.16 2.02
C CYS A 54 -41.26 17.69 1.88
N GLY A 55 -41.12 18.23 0.67
CA GLY A 55 -41.18 19.67 0.40
C GLY A 55 -39.98 20.45 0.95
N ILE A 56 -38.88 19.77 1.26
CA ILE A 56 -37.65 20.38 1.76
C ILE A 56 -36.96 21.11 0.63
N ASP A 57 -36.64 22.39 0.79
CA ASP A 57 -35.88 23.13 -0.19
C ASP A 57 -34.49 22.51 -0.35
N PRO A 58 -34.09 22.05 -1.56
CA PRO A 58 -32.77 21.47 -1.80
C PRO A 58 -31.61 22.36 -1.32
N ALA A 59 -31.73 23.69 -1.40
CA ALA A 59 -30.71 24.62 -0.92
C ALA A 59 -30.42 24.50 0.58
N ARG A 60 -31.34 23.92 1.34
CA ARG A 60 -31.19 23.67 2.80
C ARG A 60 -30.59 22.31 3.13
N ILE A 61 -30.21 21.53 2.12
CA ILE A 61 -29.58 20.22 2.28
C ILE A 61 -28.10 20.33 1.90
N LEU A 62 -27.23 19.99 2.83
CA LEU A 62 -25.79 19.87 2.61
C LEU A 62 -25.39 18.41 2.47
N ALA A 63 -24.89 18.01 1.31
CA ALA A 63 -24.33 16.69 1.04
C ALA A 63 -22.80 16.78 0.98
N VAL A 64 -22.15 16.10 1.93
CA VAL A 64 -20.70 16.14 2.12
C VAL A 64 -20.07 14.84 1.65
N THR A 65 -18.96 14.95 0.92
CA THR A 65 -18.19 13.81 0.42
C THR A 65 -16.70 13.97 0.75
N TYR A 66 -15.95 12.88 0.63
CA TYR A 66 -14.50 12.88 0.93
C TYR A 66 -13.66 13.58 -0.15
N THR A 67 -14.02 13.48 -1.44
CA THR A 67 -13.21 14.02 -2.55
C THR A 67 -14.01 14.94 -3.47
N VAL A 68 -13.29 15.85 -4.15
CA VAL A 68 -13.88 16.71 -5.18
C VAL A 68 -14.48 15.88 -6.34
N ALA A 69 -13.85 14.76 -6.70
CA ALA A 69 -14.37 13.86 -7.74
C ALA A 69 -15.71 13.25 -7.31
N ALA A 70 -15.81 12.73 -6.09
CA ALA A 70 -17.06 12.20 -5.54
C ALA A 70 -18.16 13.27 -5.45
N THR A 71 -17.79 14.50 -5.07
CA THR A 71 -18.73 15.63 -5.06
C THR A 71 -19.32 15.92 -6.45
N ARG A 72 -18.49 15.93 -7.48
CA ARG A 72 -18.92 16.11 -8.87
C ARG A 72 -19.81 14.97 -9.36
N GLU A 73 -19.42 13.75 -9.05
CA GLU A 73 -20.16 12.53 -9.41
C GLU A 73 -21.54 12.51 -8.74
N LEU A 74 -21.60 12.79 -7.42
CA LEU A 74 -22.86 12.81 -6.67
C LEU A 74 -23.82 13.86 -7.24
N ARG A 75 -23.31 15.07 -7.54
CA ARG A 75 -24.09 16.13 -8.21
C ARG A 75 -24.59 15.69 -9.57
N ALA A 76 -23.73 15.10 -10.41
CA ALA A 76 -24.09 14.64 -11.75
C ALA A 76 -25.18 13.55 -11.69
N ARG A 77 -25.05 12.58 -10.79
CA ARG A 77 -26.05 11.53 -10.55
C ARG A 77 -27.39 12.10 -10.07
N PHE A 78 -27.36 13.09 -9.17
CA PHE A 78 -28.57 13.78 -8.73
C PHE A 78 -29.29 14.49 -9.87
N THR A 79 -28.56 15.30 -10.64
CA THR A 79 -29.13 16.06 -11.77
C THR A 79 -29.68 15.14 -12.85
N ALA A 80 -28.98 14.05 -13.17
CA ALA A 80 -29.45 13.07 -14.15
C ALA A 80 -30.71 12.33 -13.69
N ARG A 81 -30.82 12.02 -12.39
CA ARG A 81 -31.96 11.28 -11.83
C ARG A 81 -33.20 12.17 -11.63
N PHE A 82 -32.99 13.45 -11.30
CA PHE A 82 -34.06 14.41 -10.97
C PHE A 82 -33.99 15.65 -11.87
N PRO A 83 -34.26 15.52 -13.18
CA PRO A 83 -34.24 16.65 -14.12
C PRO A 83 -35.25 17.73 -13.73
N ASP A 84 -36.36 17.36 -13.10
CA ASP A 84 -37.40 18.28 -12.63
C ASP A 84 -36.90 19.25 -11.53
N LEU A 85 -35.77 18.95 -10.90
CA LEU A 85 -35.09 19.80 -9.95
C LEU A 85 -33.89 20.55 -10.54
N ALA A 86 -33.80 20.64 -11.88
CA ALA A 86 -32.73 21.38 -12.56
C ALA A 86 -32.68 22.85 -12.07
N GLY A 87 -31.50 23.28 -11.62
CA GLY A 87 -31.30 24.61 -11.02
C GLY A 87 -31.66 24.72 -9.51
N ARG A 88 -32.26 23.69 -8.95
CA ARG A 88 -32.59 23.60 -7.49
C ARG A 88 -31.95 22.34 -6.92
N THR A 89 -30.66 22.34 -6.71
CA THR A 89 -29.91 21.18 -6.21
C THR A 89 -29.46 21.37 -4.78
N PRO A 90 -29.31 20.27 -4.01
CA PRO A 90 -28.58 20.31 -2.75
C PRO A 90 -27.18 20.91 -2.92
N GLU A 91 -26.65 21.47 -1.86
CA GLU A 91 -25.26 21.89 -1.86
C GLU A 91 -24.36 20.66 -1.69
N PHE A 92 -23.53 20.37 -2.71
CA PHE A 92 -22.56 19.27 -2.69
C PHE A 92 -21.17 19.86 -2.45
N ARG A 93 -20.51 19.44 -1.37
CA ARG A 93 -19.17 19.92 -1.01
C ARG A 93 -18.26 18.82 -0.44
N THR A 94 -16.97 19.06 -0.50
CA THR A 94 -16.03 18.38 0.41
C THR A 94 -16.00 19.12 1.77
N ILE A 95 -15.53 18.46 2.83
CA ILE A 95 -15.40 19.10 4.13
C ILE A 95 -14.41 20.26 4.09
N ASN A 96 -13.31 20.14 3.33
CA ASN A 96 -12.40 21.28 3.12
C ASN A 96 -13.08 22.46 2.42
N GLY A 97 -13.91 22.19 1.41
CA GLY A 97 -14.68 23.24 0.74
C GLY A 97 -15.73 23.89 1.65
N LEU A 98 -16.30 23.15 2.61
CA LEU A 98 -17.16 23.69 3.65
C LEU A 98 -16.34 24.51 4.66
N SER A 99 -15.18 24.04 5.06
CA SER A 99 -14.26 24.75 5.97
C SER A 99 -13.82 26.10 5.39
N ALA A 100 -13.52 26.14 4.08
CA ALA A 100 -13.24 27.41 3.39
C ALA A 100 -14.39 28.40 3.50
N LYS A 101 -15.64 27.94 3.29
CA LYS A 101 -16.85 28.76 3.38
C LYS A 101 -17.07 29.31 4.82
N ILE A 102 -16.77 28.51 5.85
CA ILE A 102 -16.84 28.94 7.26
C ILE A 102 -15.79 30.02 7.53
N ILE A 103 -14.57 29.84 7.07
CA ILE A 103 -13.48 30.82 7.23
C ILE A 103 -13.83 32.13 6.50
N GLU A 104 -14.35 32.03 5.28
CA GLU A 104 -14.80 33.20 4.51
C GLU A 104 -15.92 33.96 5.23
N ALA A 105 -16.91 33.28 5.81
CA ALA A 105 -17.96 33.90 6.59
C ALA A 105 -17.39 34.70 7.79
N CYS A 106 -16.39 34.15 8.47
CA CYS A 106 -15.66 34.85 9.53
C CYS A 106 -14.87 36.05 8.99
N GLY A 107 -14.20 35.86 7.84
CA GLY A 107 -13.37 36.89 7.18
C GLY A 107 -14.17 38.11 6.72
N ARG A 108 -15.41 37.94 6.28
CA ARG A 108 -16.31 39.05 5.93
C ARG A 108 -16.52 40.05 7.08
N GLN A 109 -16.37 39.60 8.31
CA GLN A 109 -16.54 40.45 9.49
C GLN A 109 -15.23 41.13 9.97
N ARG A 110 -14.06 40.52 9.72
CA ARG A 110 -12.76 40.95 10.29
C ARG A 110 -11.60 40.98 9.31
N GLY A 111 -11.81 40.62 8.05
CA GLY A 111 -10.74 40.39 7.07
C GLY A 111 -10.08 39.00 7.21
N PRO A 112 -9.35 38.55 6.17
CA PRO A 112 -8.68 37.24 6.17
C PRO A 112 -7.54 37.24 7.21
N ALA A 113 -7.55 36.27 8.12
CA ALA A 113 -6.50 36.13 9.14
C ALA A 113 -5.28 35.35 8.61
N PHE A 114 -5.52 34.37 7.73
CA PHE A 114 -4.52 33.46 7.17
C PHE A 114 -4.80 33.23 5.70
N GLU A 115 -3.74 33.06 4.92
CA GLU A 115 -3.79 32.70 3.49
C GLU A 115 -3.56 31.20 3.30
N LEU A 116 -4.33 30.56 2.39
CA LEU A 116 -4.16 29.17 2.07
C LEU A 116 -2.95 28.97 1.17
N LEU A 117 -1.96 28.21 1.63
CA LEU A 117 -0.79 27.81 0.85
C LEU A 117 -1.12 26.56 0.03
N GLU A 118 -1.55 26.78 -1.22
CA GLU A 118 -1.95 25.69 -2.13
C GLU A 118 -0.76 25.02 -2.80
N ASN A 119 0.37 25.71 -2.90
CA ASN A 119 1.55 25.21 -3.60
C ASN A 119 2.22 24.06 -2.84
N ALA A 120 2.01 22.85 -3.32
CA ALA A 120 2.59 21.64 -2.74
C ALA A 120 4.15 21.65 -2.75
N GLY A 121 4.77 22.37 -3.69
CA GLY A 121 6.22 22.53 -3.78
C GLY A 121 6.78 23.43 -2.67
N GLU A 122 6.07 24.50 -2.31
CA GLU A 122 6.47 25.38 -1.21
C GLU A 122 6.37 24.66 0.13
N LEU A 123 5.29 23.89 0.35
CA LEU A 123 5.15 23.05 1.54
C LEU A 123 6.25 21.98 1.62
N ALA A 124 6.59 21.35 0.50
CA ALA A 124 7.68 20.39 0.43
C ALA A 124 9.05 21.03 0.74
N SER A 125 9.29 22.21 0.20
CA SER A 125 10.52 22.99 0.46
C SER A 125 10.64 23.43 1.92
N LEU A 126 9.53 23.83 2.56
CA LEU A 126 9.49 24.16 3.98
C LEU A 126 9.86 22.94 4.83
N VAL A 127 9.22 21.80 4.58
CA VAL A 127 9.53 20.53 5.27
C VAL A 127 10.98 20.13 5.05
N GLY A 128 11.49 20.24 3.80
CA GLY A 128 12.87 19.89 3.46
C GLY A 128 13.91 20.70 4.23
N ARG A 129 13.70 22.03 4.35
CA ARG A 129 14.59 22.91 5.14
C ARG A 129 14.61 22.54 6.62
N ILE A 130 13.42 22.39 7.22
CA ILE A 130 13.32 22.06 8.66
C ILE A 130 13.96 20.70 8.93
N TYR A 131 13.72 19.72 8.05
CA TYR A 131 14.33 18.40 8.17
C TYR A 131 15.85 18.46 8.09
N GLN A 132 16.41 19.24 7.13
CA GLN A 132 17.85 19.43 6.97
C GLN A 132 18.49 20.09 8.20
N GLU A 133 17.84 21.10 8.76
CA GLU A 133 18.32 21.78 9.98
C GLU A 133 18.40 20.81 11.18
N LEU A 134 17.43 19.89 11.31
CA LEU A 134 17.36 18.95 12.43
C LEU A 134 18.25 17.73 12.25
N ASN A 135 18.39 17.23 11.01
CA ASN A 135 19.06 15.97 10.74
C ASN A 135 20.42 16.10 10.05
N GLY A 136 20.79 17.32 9.59
CA GLY A 136 22.07 17.59 8.93
C GLY A 136 22.18 17.12 7.48
N GLU A 137 21.11 16.51 6.92
CA GLU A 137 21.02 16.06 5.52
C GLU A 137 19.66 16.46 4.91
N TYR A 138 19.66 16.79 3.61
CA TYR A 138 18.42 17.11 2.91
C TYR A 138 17.64 15.81 2.65
N PRO A 139 16.32 15.77 2.95
CA PRO A 139 15.51 14.57 2.79
C PRO A 139 15.25 14.25 1.31
N THR A 140 15.00 12.96 1.01
CA THR A 140 14.49 12.58 -0.30
C THR A 140 13.02 13.00 -0.46
N ASP A 141 12.52 13.05 -1.70
CA ASP A 141 11.10 13.32 -1.95
C ASP A 141 10.17 12.29 -1.25
N SER A 142 10.61 11.04 -1.13
CA SER A 142 9.90 10.01 -0.37
C SER A 142 9.79 10.40 1.10
N THR A 143 10.90 10.79 1.74
CA THR A 143 10.94 11.23 3.14
C THR A 143 10.08 12.47 3.37
N ILE A 144 10.11 13.44 2.44
CA ILE A 144 9.23 14.61 2.51
C ILE A 144 7.75 14.22 2.49
N ARG A 145 7.37 13.25 1.65
CA ARG A 145 5.99 12.74 1.60
C ARG A 145 5.60 12.02 2.88
N GLU A 146 6.48 11.21 3.45
CA GLU A 146 6.27 10.53 4.73
C GLU A 146 6.05 11.53 5.86
N VAL A 147 6.91 12.54 5.97
CA VAL A 147 6.76 13.63 6.95
C VAL A 147 5.43 14.36 6.76
N ARG A 148 5.07 14.71 5.54
CA ARG A 148 3.79 15.40 5.26
C ARG A 148 2.57 14.52 5.61
N THR A 149 2.65 13.22 5.35
CA THR A 149 1.60 12.27 5.74
C THR A 149 1.44 12.22 7.27
N ALA A 150 2.53 12.18 8.01
CA ALA A 150 2.51 12.22 9.47
C ALA A 150 1.96 13.56 10.01
N ILE A 151 2.32 14.71 9.38
CA ILE A 151 1.75 16.02 9.74
C ILE A 151 0.22 16.02 9.53
N THR A 152 -0.24 15.56 8.36
CA THR A 152 -1.66 15.43 8.05
C THR A 152 -2.37 14.56 9.08
N TYR A 153 -1.79 13.41 9.43
CA TYR A 153 -2.33 12.53 10.47
C TYR A 153 -2.50 13.24 11.82
N CYS A 154 -1.45 13.91 12.31
CA CYS A 154 -1.49 14.63 13.59
C CYS A 154 -2.58 15.70 13.61
N LYS A 155 -2.68 16.53 12.57
CA LYS A 155 -3.67 17.60 12.47
C LYS A 155 -5.10 17.05 12.38
N ASN A 156 -5.33 16.03 11.55
CA ASN A 156 -6.65 15.44 11.34
C ASN A 156 -7.14 14.62 12.53
N MET A 157 -6.23 13.98 13.28
CA MET A 157 -6.54 13.32 14.55
C MET A 157 -6.61 14.30 15.74
N MET A 158 -6.29 15.58 15.52
CA MET A 158 -6.23 16.62 16.55
C MET A 158 -5.33 16.22 17.73
N LEU A 159 -4.18 15.62 17.46
CA LEU A 159 -3.26 15.18 18.50
C LEU A 159 -2.65 16.35 19.25
N SER A 160 -2.57 16.24 20.56
CA SER A 160 -1.83 17.17 21.41
C SER A 160 -0.32 17.01 21.23
N THR A 161 0.45 18.00 21.66
CA THR A 161 1.93 17.96 21.62
C THR A 161 2.47 16.74 22.37
N ASP A 162 1.86 16.37 23.50
CA ASP A 162 2.29 15.24 24.32
C ASP A 162 2.00 13.89 23.61
N GLU A 163 0.81 13.78 22.97
CA GLU A 163 0.47 12.58 22.16
C GLU A 163 1.42 12.43 20.96
N ILE A 164 1.79 13.52 20.28
CA ILE A 164 2.75 13.48 19.17
C ILE A 164 4.14 13.06 19.64
N ALA A 165 4.57 13.55 20.81
CA ALA A 165 5.88 13.19 21.39
C ALA A 165 5.93 11.73 21.87
N ALA A 166 4.79 11.16 22.28
CA ALA A 166 4.68 9.78 22.75
C ALA A 166 4.58 8.74 21.62
N GLN A 167 4.17 9.19 20.41
CA GLN A 167 3.95 8.29 19.26
C GLN A 167 5.24 8.11 18.45
N ASP A 168 5.57 6.85 18.11
CA ASP A 168 6.68 6.54 17.19
C ASP A 168 6.23 6.64 15.73
N PHE A 169 6.64 7.72 15.05
CA PHE A 169 6.40 7.93 13.63
C PHE A 169 7.49 7.31 12.74
N SER A 170 8.50 6.65 13.31
CA SER A 170 9.67 6.14 12.57
C SER A 170 10.42 7.24 11.78
N LEU A 171 10.23 8.51 12.17
CA LEU A 171 10.83 9.69 11.57
C LEU A 171 11.70 10.42 12.61
N PRO A 172 13.00 10.64 12.35
CA PRO A 172 13.87 11.29 13.32
C PRO A 172 13.41 12.73 13.61
N HIS A 173 13.41 13.10 14.90
CA HIS A 173 13.04 14.43 15.39
C HIS A 173 11.65 14.93 14.96
N PHE A 174 10.69 14.01 14.69
CA PHE A 174 9.40 14.39 14.08
C PHE A 174 8.60 15.37 14.95
N ALA A 175 8.54 15.21 16.26
CA ALA A 175 7.78 16.12 17.13
C ALA A 175 8.30 17.56 17.06
N GLU A 176 9.62 17.76 17.02
CA GLU A 176 10.23 19.07 16.86
C GLU A 176 10.00 19.64 15.45
N LEU A 177 10.12 18.79 14.42
CA LEU A 177 9.84 19.15 13.03
C LEU A 177 8.39 19.65 12.90
N TYR A 178 7.42 18.91 13.45
CA TYR A 178 6.01 19.29 13.46
C TYR A 178 5.78 20.64 14.12
N ALA A 179 6.37 20.87 15.29
CA ALA A 179 6.26 22.13 16.02
C ALA A 179 6.82 23.33 15.21
N ARG A 180 8.02 23.17 14.61
CA ARG A 180 8.63 24.18 13.75
C ARG A 180 7.82 24.44 12.48
N TYR A 181 7.27 23.39 11.85
CA TYR A 181 6.41 23.51 10.69
C TYR A 181 5.15 24.35 10.99
N CYS A 182 4.45 24.02 12.07
CA CYS A 182 3.26 24.77 12.50
C CYS A 182 3.60 26.21 12.89
N ALA A 183 4.75 26.46 13.52
CA ALA A 183 5.23 27.80 13.86
C ALA A 183 5.52 28.62 12.62
N ALA A 184 6.23 28.05 11.63
CA ALA A 184 6.58 28.75 10.39
C ALA A 184 5.33 29.18 9.60
N LEU A 185 4.33 28.30 9.45
CA LEU A 185 3.07 28.67 8.78
C LEU A 185 2.34 29.79 9.54
N ARG A 186 2.29 29.73 10.88
CA ARG A 186 1.63 30.73 11.71
C ARG A 186 2.34 32.09 11.62
N GLU A 187 3.67 32.11 11.63
CA GLU A 187 4.48 33.32 11.50
C GLU A 187 4.29 33.99 10.13
N ALA A 188 4.24 33.16 9.07
CA ALA A 188 3.95 33.63 7.71
C ALA A 188 2.47 34.02 7.49
N ARG A 189 1.60 33.85 8.48
CA ARG A 189 0.13 33.96 8.34
C ARG A 189 -0.44 33.09 7.22
N GLN A 190 0.11 31.91 7.08
CA GLN A 190 -0.33 30.89 6.12
C GLN A 190 -0.99 29.71 6.82
N MET A 191 -1.77 28.95 6.10
CA MET A 191 -2.38 27.70 6.53
C MET A 191 -2.32 26.67 5.38
N ASP A 192 -2.15 25.41 5.71
CA ASP A 192 -2.36 24.33 4.77
C ASP A 192 -3.84 23.84 4.79
N TYR A 193 -4.18 22.86 3.96
CA TYR A 193 -5.54 22.30 3.89
C TYR A 193 -6.01 21.63 5.20
N ASP A 194 -5.08 21.12 6.02
CA ASP A 194 -5.41 20.50 7.30
C ASP A 194 -5.65 21.58 8.36
N ASP A 195 -4.87 22.66 8.35
CA ASP A 195 -5.11 23.86 9.18
C ASP A 195 -6.46 24.50 8.86
N GLN A 196 -6.87 24.50 7.59
CA GLN A 196 -8.16 25.05 7.16
C GLN A 196 -9.32 24.40 7.93
N MET A 197 -9.30 23.07 8.10
CA MET A 197 -10.32 22.34 8.88
C MET A 197 -10.21 22.67 10.36
N ALA A 198 -9.00 22.72 10.92
CA ALA A 198 -8.78 23.07 12.32
C ALA A 198 -9.26 24.50 12.64
N TYR A 199 -9.00 25.47 11.77
CA TYR A 199 -9.49 26.84 11.92
C TYR A 199 -11.00 26.93 11.78
N ALA A 200 -11.60 26.24 10.82
CA ALA A 200 -13.07 26.17 10.70
C ALA A 200 -13.71 25.65 11.98
N LEU A 201 -13.18 24.55 12.54
CA LEU A 201 -13.64 23.99 13.82
C LEU A 201 -13.48 25.00 14.96
N ALA A 202 -12.34 25.70 15.03
CA ALA A 202 -12.11 26.72 16.06
C ALA A 202 -13.07 27.92 15.92
N ILE A 203 -13.39 28.35 14.69
CA ILE A 203 -14.39 29.38 14.41
C ILE A 203 -15.76 28.94 14.91
N LEU A 204 -16.21 27.74 14.51
CA LEU A 204 -17.55 27.24 14.94
C LEU A 204 -17.65 27.13 16.45
N ARG A 205 -16.58 26.77 17.17
CA ARG A 205 -16.57 26.71 18.66
C ARG A 205 -16.54 28.08 19.32
N LYS A 206 -15.87 29.08 18.73
CA LYS A 206 -15.68 30.41 19.36
C LYS A 206 -16.63 31.50 18.88
N ARG A 207 -17.38 31.22 17.80
CA ARG A 207 -18.28 32.19 17.15
C ARG A 207 -19.69 31.59 17.00
N PRO A 208 -20.50 31.60 18.08
CA PRO A 208 -21.84 31.00 18.04
C PRO A 208 -22.75 31.57 16.94
N GLU A 209 -22.55 32.85 16.59
CA GLU A 209 -23.30 33.49 15.51
C GLU A 209 -23.01 32.89 14.13
N ILE A 210 -21.76 32.53 13.83
CA ILE A 210 -21.39 31.84 12.58
C ILE A 210 -21.93 30.42 12.62
N LEU A 211 -21.79 29.71 13.72
CA LEU A 211 -22.38 28.38 13.89
C LEU A 211 -23.89 28.39 13.64
N ALA A 212 -24.60 29.34 14.24
CA ALA A 212 -26.04 29.48 14.05
C ALA A 212 -26.43 29.77 12.59
N GLU A 213 -25.67 30.62 11.88
CA GLU A 213 -25.87 30.90 10.46
C GLU A 213 -25.83 29.62 9.62
N PHE A 214 -24.79 28.79 9.82
CA PHE A 214 -24.63 27.52 9.08
C PHE A 214 -25.68 26.48 9.49
N GLN A 215 -26.03 26.38 10.77
CA GLN A 215 -27.08 25.47 11.25
C GLN A 215 -28.48 25.84 10.71
N GLU A 216 -28.78 27.14 10.56
CA GLU A 216 -30.03 27.61 9.97
C GLU A 216 -30.06 27.42 8.46
N HIS A 217 -28.92 27.61 7.81
CA HIS A 217 -28.83 27.42 6.36
C HIS A 217 -28.91 25.95 5.95
N TYR A 218 -28.26 25.04 6.72
CA TYR A 218 -28.22 23.60 6.46
C TYR A 218 -28.81 22.77 7.59
N PRO A 219 -30.14 22.77 7.76
CA PRO A 219 -30.78 21.92 8.77
C PRO A 219 -30.69 20.42 8.49
N TYR A 220 -30.33 20.01 7.26
CA TYR A 220 -30.20 18.63 6.85
C TYR A 220 -28.78 18.37 6.34
N LEU A 221 -28.05 17.49 7.00
CA LEU A 221 -26.71 17.07 6.64
C LEU A 221 -26.70 15.61 6.18
N CYS A 222 -26.08 15.35 5.04
CA CYS A 222 -25.82 14.01 4.52
C CYS A 222 -24.32 13.83 4.32
N VAL A 223 -23.75 12.75 4.85
CA VAL A 223 -22.30 12.45 4.75
C VAL A 223 -22.11 11.12 4.06
N ASP A 224 -21.47 11.12 2.89
CA ASP A 224 -21.12 9.90 2.15
C ASP A 224 -19.70 9.44 2.51
N GLU A 225 -19.46 8.14 2.43
CA GLU A 225 -18.18 7.49 2.78
C GLU A 225 -17.67 7.91 4.18
N SER A 226 -18.58 7.96 5.15
CA SER A 226 -18.30 8.49 6.49
C SER A 226 -17.21 7.72 7.26
N GLN A 227 -16.91 6.48 6.88
CA GLN A 227 -15.80 5.70 7.44
C GLN A 227 -14.41 6.25 7.10
N ASP A 228 -14.31 7.14 6.09
CA ASP A 228 -13.04 7.77 5.68
C ASP A 228 -12.87 9.17 6.28
N THR A 229 -13.86 9.64 7.01
CA THR A 229 -13.87 10.95 7.64
C THR A 229 -12.95 10.98 8.86
N SER A 230 -12.13 12.04 8.98
CA SER A 230 -11.19 12.20 10.09
C SER A 230 -11.86 12.77 11.36
N ARG A 231 -11.14 12.72 12.47
CA ARG A 231 -11.66 13.18 13.77
C ARG A 231 -12.02 14.68 13.75
N VAL A 232 -11.20 15.54 13.14
CA VAL A 232 -11.53 16.97 12.98
C VAL A 232 -12.76 17.19 12.10
N GLN A 233 -12.93 16.37 11.07
CA GLN A 233 -14.06 16.45 10.16
C GLN A 233 -15.36 16.01 10.86
N HIS A 234 -15.33 14.92 11.64
CA HIS A 234 -16.47 14.51 12.46
C HIS A 234 -16.86 15.61 13.45
N ALA A 235 -15.89 16.25 14.12
CA ALA A 235 -16.17 17.34 15.05
C ALA A 235 -16.88 18.54 14.37
N ILE A 236 -16.54 18.88 13.13
CA ILE A 236 -17.23 19.92 12.34
C ILE A 236 -18.67 19.48 12.04
N ILE A 237 -18.86 18.25 11.57
CA ILE A 237 -20.18 17.69 11.24
C ILE A 237 -21.09 17.67 12.47
N GLU A 238 -20.57 17.20 13.60
CA GLU A 238 -21.30 17.12 14.88
C GLU A 238 -21.80 18.49 15.32
N LEU A 239 -20.93 19.52 15.31
CA LEU A 239 -21.34 20.88 15.65
C LEU A 239 -22.44 21.40 14.73
N LEU A 240 -22.33 21.19 13.44
CA LEU A 240 -23.34 21.66 12.48
C LEU A 240 -24.68 20.93 12.63
N ALA A 241 -24.65 19.63 12.90
CA ALA A 241 -25.88 18.84 13.08
C ALA A 241 -26.55 19.03 14.45
N GLN A 242 -25.84 19.58 15.45
CA GLN A 242 -26.28 19.60 16.85
C GLN A 242 -27.65 20.28 17.09
N LYS A 243 -28.00 21.32 16.31
CA LYS A 243 -29.24 22.09 16.48
C LYS A 243 -30.50 21.30 16.06
N THR A 244 -30.42 20.59 14.94
CA THR A 244 -31.56 19.89 14.34
C THR A 244 -31.55 18.38 14.56
N GLY A 245 -30.39 17.79 14.74
CA GLY A 245 -30.19 16.35 14.77
C GLY A 245 -30.38 15.66 13.41
N ASN A 246 -30.72 16.37 12.34
CA ASN A 246 -30.98 15.77 11.02
C ASN A 246 -29.69 15.46 10.30
N LEU A 247 -29.01 14.44 10.79
CA LEU A 247 -27.73 13.92 10.27
C LEU A 247 -27.93 12.53 9.67
N PHE A 248 -27.67 12.38 8.39
CA PHE A 248 -27.67 11.11 7.69
C PHE A 248 -26.24 10.74 7.30
N MET A 249 -25.66 9.77 8.00
CA MET A 249 -24.31 9.27 7.70
C MET A 249 -24.37 7.93 6.98
N VAL A 250 -23.68 7.83 5.86
CA VAL A 250 -23.59 6.59 5.07
C VAL A 250 -22.14 6.10 5.07
N GLY A 251 -21.94 4.84 5.41
CA GLY A 251 -20.60 4.28 5.45
C GLY A 251 -20.56 2.77 5.55
N ASP A 252 -19.34 2.27 5.56
CA ASP A 252 -19.00 0.88 5.81
C ASP A 252 -17.64 0.85 6.53
N GLU A 253 -17.65 0.62 7.84
CA GLU A 253 -16.42 0.59 8.63
C GLU A 253 -15.46 -0.51 8.16
N ASP A 254 -16.00 -1.60 7.56
CA ASP A 254 -15.20 -2.66 6.95
C ASP A 254 -14.45 -2.21 5.68
N GLN A 255 -14.80 -1.04 5.11
CA GLN A 255 -14.10 -0.42 3.99
C GLN A 255 -13.24 0.80 4.38
N SER A 256 -13.00 1.04 5.68
CA SER A 256 -12.10 2.08 6.14
C SER A 256 -10.65 1.65 5.93
N ILE A 257 -9.98 2.23 4.93
CA ILE A 257 -8.61 1.89 4.51
C ILE A 257 -7.71 3.13 4.39
N TYR A 258 -8.11 4.27 4.96
CA TYR A 258 -7.35 5.51 4.95
C TYR A 258 -6.90 5.92 6.35
N GLY A 259 -6.62 4.96 7.25
CA GLY A 259 -6.10 5.21 8.58
C GLY A 259 -4.83 6.04 8.57
N PHE A 260 -3.92 5.81 7.60
CA PHE A 260 -2.72 6.61 7.40
C PHE A 260 -3.01 8.10 7.04
N ARG A 261 -4.24 8.44 6.65
CA ARG A 261 -4.75 9.81 6.46
C ARG A 261 -5.70 10.24 7.58
N ALA A 262 -5.63 9.56 8.72
CA ALA A 262 -6.46 9.83 9.89
C ALA A 262 -7.96 9.54 9.70
N ALA A 263 -8.34 8.58 8.86
CA ALA A 263 -9.71 8.07 8.86
C ALA A 263 -10.05 7.54 10.26
N TYR A 264 -11.26 7.88 10.76
CA TYR A 264 -11.69 7.60 12.10
C TYR A 264 -13.02 6.82 12.11
N PRO A 265 -13.00 5.51 11.72
CA PRO A 265 -14.21 4.69 11.66
C PRO A 265 -14.88 4.46 13.01
N GLU A 266 -14.17 4.66 14.13
CA GLU A 266 -14.71 4.59 15.47
C GLU A 266 -15.89 5.57 15.71
N ALA A 267 -15.95 6.66 14.94
CA ALA A 267 -17.10 7.58 14.99
C ALA A 267 -18.41 6.88 14.59
N LEU A 268 -18.36 5.96 13.60
CA LEU A 268 -19.53 5.17 13.22
C LEU A 268 -19.91 4.22 14.35
N LEU A 269 -18.95 3.53 14.94
CA LEU A 269 -19.18 2.58 16.04
C LEU A 269 -19.77 3.25 17.27
N ARG A 270 -19.45 4.53 17.50
CA ARG A 270 -19.95 5.34 18.61
C ARG A 270 -21.18 6.20 18.25
N PHE A 271 -21.71 6.09 17.05
CA PHE A 271 -22.76 6.98 16.55
C PHE A 271 -23.97 7.03 17.49
N SER A 272 -24.50 5.90 17.90
CA SER A 272 -25.66 5.85 18.83
C SER A 272 -25.35 6.37 20.24
N ALA A 273 -24.07 6.36 20.65
CA ALA A 273 -23.67 6.94 21.94
C ALA A 273 -23.55 8.47 21.85
N VAL A 274 -23.15 9.01 20.72
CA VAL A 274 -23.04 10.47 20.47
C VAL A 274 -24.43 11.09 20.20
N TRP A 275 -25.28 10.34 19.49
CA TRP A 275 -26.61 10.80 19.07
C TRP A 275 -27.71 9.97 19.74
N PRO A 276 -28.25 10.41 20.91
CA PRO A 276 -29.35 9.72 21.55
C PRO A 276 -30.59 9.64 20.65
N GLY A 277 -31.16 8.46 20.53
CA GLY A 277 -32.30 8.21 19.63
C GLY A 277 -31.94 7.98 18.17
N ALA A 278 -30.66 7.87 17.87
CA ALA A 278 -30.19 7.55 16.51
C ALA A 278 -30.73 6.21 16.01
N LYS A 279 -31.10 6.20 14.74
CA LYS A 279 -31.51 4.98 14.04
C LYS A 279 -30.30 4.41 13.25
N THR A 280 -30.03 3.12 13.42
CA THR A 280 -29.05 2.40 12.59
C THR A 280 -29.80 1.55 11.59
N LEU A 281 -29.60 1.82 10.31
CA LEU A 281 -30.17 1.08 9.20
C LEU A 281 -29.09 0.27 8.49
N LEU A 282 -29.44 -0.88 7.92
CA LEU A 282 -28.50 -1.76 7.23
C LEU A 282 -28.88 -1.89 5.76
N LEU A 283 -27.86 -1.91 4.89
CA LEU A 283 -27.97 -2.37 3.51
C LEU A 283 -27.09 -3.61 3.35
N GLU A 284 -27.70 -4.76 3.34
CA GLU A 284 -27.02 -6.06 3.35
C GLU A 284 -27.04 -6.78 2.01
N ASP A 285 -27.87 -6.33 1.06
CA ASP A 285 -27.98 -6.94 -0.27
C ASP A 285 -26.86 -6.41 -1.18
N ASN A 286 -26.01 -7.31 -1.69
CA ASN A 286 -24.96 -6.98 -2.63
C ASN A 286 -25.38 -7.28 -4.06
N TYR A 287 -25.37 -6.27 -4.93
CA TYR A 287 -25.75 -6.36 -6.34
C TYR A 287 -24.54 -6.48 -7.29
N ARG A 288 -23.33 -6.49 -6.75
CA ARG A 288 -22.06 -6.44 -7.51
C ARG A 288 -21.46 -7.80 -7.76
N SER A 289 -21.16 -8.51 -6.69
CA SER A 289 -20.29 -9.70 -6.71
C SER A 289 -21.07 -11.00 -6.64
N THR A 290 -20.44 -12.08 -7.10
CA THR A 290 -21.03 -13.44 -7.00
C THR A 290 -21.07 -13.93 -5.56
N PRO A 291 -21.96 -14.91 -5.23
CA PRO A 291 -22.05 -15.48 -3.88
C PRO A 291 -20.74 -16.04 -3.34
N GLU A 292 -19.91 -16.61 -4.21
CA GLU A 292 -18.62 -17.21 -3.82
C GLU A 292 -17.65 -16.16 -3.29
N ILE A 293 -17.55 -15.01 -3.99
CA ILE A 293 -16.70 -13.87 -3.55
C ILE A 293 -17.22 -13.32 -2.23
N LEU A 294 -18.53 -13.14 -2.09
CA LEU A 294 -19.13 -12.53 -0.91
C LEU A 294 -19.03 -13.42 0.32
N ARG A 295 -19.20 -14.73 0.17
CA ARG A 295 -19.04 -15.68 1.28
C ARG A 295 -17.60 -15.66 1.80
N LEU A 296 -16.60 -15.66 0.91
CA LEU A 296 -15.22 -15.56 1.31
C LEU A 296 -14.93 -14.20 1.98
N ALA A 297 -15.34 -13.09 1.37
CA ALA A 297 -15.11 -11.76 1.89
C ALA A 297 -15.79 -11.55 3.25
N GLY A 298 -17.01 -12.07 3.43
CA GLY A 298 -17.74 -12.03 4.70
C GLY A 298 -17.01 -12.79 5.80
N ALA A 299 -16.70 -14.06 5.58
CA ALA A 299 -15.96 -14.89 6.54
C ALA A 299 -14.59 -14.29 6.90
N PHE A 300 -13.91 -13.69 5.91
CA PHE A 300 -12.61 -13.08 6.12
C PHE A 300 -12.68 -11.81 7.01
N ILE A 301 -13.65 -10.92 6.78
CA ILE A 301 -13.76 -9.67 7.53
C ILE A 301 -14.31 -9.85 8.94
N GLU A 302 -15.03 -10.95 9.21
CA GLU A 302 -15.50 -11.31 10.55
C GLU A 302 -14.37 -11.48 11.57
N GLY A 303 -13.13 -11.70 11.11
CA GLY A 303 -11.96 -11.72 11.97
C GLY A 303 -11.60 -10.36 12.61
N ASN A 304 -12.12 -9.24 12.12
CA ASN A 304 -11.95 -7.93 12.76
C ASN A 304 -12.89 -7.79 13.97
N ARG A 305 -12.41 -7.12 15.03
CA ARG A 305 -13.14 -7.00 16.30
C ARG A 305 -14.08 -5.78 16.32
N ASP A 306 -13.55 -4.64 15.85
CA ASP A 306 -14.24 -3.35 15.92
C ASP A 306 -15.09 -3.15 14.65
N ARG A 307 -16.26 -3.81 14.63
CA ARG A 307 -17.20 -3.74 13.51
C ARG A 307 -18.66 -3.96 13.95
N TYR A 308 -19.59 -3.50 13.15
CA TYR A 308 -21.00 -3.85 13.29
C TYR A 308 -21.27 -5.26 12.73
N PRO A 309 -22.12 -6.06 13.40
CA PRO A 309 -22.58 -7.31 12.83
C PRO A 309 -23.45 -7.04 11.59
N LYS A 310 -22.99 -7.46 10.42
CA LYS A 310 -23.69 -7.33 9.13
C LYS A 310 -23.66 -8.65 8.39
N THR A 311 -24.76 -8.99 7.72
CA THR A 311 -24.84 -10.17 6.85
C THR A 311 -24.76 -9.73 5.40
N ILE A 312 -23.80 -10.25 4.64
CA ILE A 312 -23.68 -9.93 3.22
C ILE A 312 -24.53 -10.94 2.41
N ARG A 313 -25.59 -10.46 1.80
CA ARG A 313 -26.49 -11.29 0.96
C ARG A 313 -26.22 -11.05 -0.52
N ALA A 314 -25.91 -12.11 -1.24
CA ALA A 314 -25.73 -12.06 -2.68
C ALA A 314 -27.08 -12.02 -3.40
N THR A 315 -27.26 -11.10 -4.32
CA THR A 315 -28.44 -11.04 -5.19
C THR A 315 -28.18 -11.63 -6.57
N ARG A 316 -26.91 -11.78 -6.95
CA ARG A 316 -26.51 -12.37 -8.25
C ARG A 316 -26.49 -13.90 -8.18
N ALA A 317 -26.61 -14.51 -9.39
CA ALA A 317 -26.45 -15.95 -9.54
C ALA A 317 -25.01 -16.38 -9.22
N LYS A 318 -24.84 -17.68 -8.95
CA LYS A 318 -23.52 -18.30 -8.78
C LYS A 318 -22.63 -18.04 -9.99
N GLY A 319 -21.37 -17.74 -9.72
CA GLY A 319 -20.35 -17.38 -10.69
C GLY A 319 -19.12 -18.27 -10.65
N CYS A 320 -17.97 -17.70 -10.96
CA CYS A 320 -16.70 -18.40 -10.85
C CYS A 320 -16.29 -18.59 -9.39
N ARG A 321 -15.49 -19.63 -9.14
CA ARG A 321 -14.91 -19.85 -7.82
C ARG A 321 -13.78 -18.87 -7.53
N VAL A 322 -13.65 -18.49 -6.27
CA VAL A 322 -12.49 -17.75 -5.79
C VAL A 322 -11.26 -18.66 -5.84
N ARG A 323 -10.12 -18.10 -6.24
CA ARG A 323 -8.89 -18.87 -6.44
C ARG A 323 -7.74 -18.32 -5.59
N LEU A 324 -6.96 -19.24 -5.00
CA LEU A 324 -5.67 -18.99 -4.43
C LEU A 324 -4.60 -19.56 -5.38
N ALA A 325 -3.76 -18.70 -5.94
CA ALA A 325 -2.69 -19.11 -6.84
C ALA A 325 -1.35 -19.01 -6.11
N HIS A 326 -0.72 -20.14 -5.81
CA HIS A 326 0.63 -20.18 -5.26
C HIS A 326 1.65 -20.03 -6.40
N ALA A 327 2.52 -19.02 -6.29
CA ALA A 327 3.62 -18.80 -7.20
C ALA A 327 4.95 -19.22 -6.56
N ALA A 328 5.77 -20.00 -7.25
CA ALA A 328 7.05 -20.48 -6.71
C ALA A 328 8.04 -19.35 -6.37
N SER A 329 7.84 -18.17 -6.94
CA SER A 329 8.61 -16.96 -6.64
C SER A 329 7.82 -15.71 -7.01
N ARG A 330 8.26 -14.57 -6.50
CA ARG A 330 7.70 -13.26 -6.90
C ARG A 330 7.82 -13.00 -8.41
N GLN A 331 8.84 -13.50 -9.07
CA GLN A 331 8.97 -13.43 -10.54
C GLN A 331 7.96 -14.30 -11.27
N ALA A 332 7.59 -15.45 -10.72
CA ALA A 332 6.63 -16.37 -11.33
C ALA A 332 5.23 -15.75 -11.42
N GLN A 333 4.79 -14.96 -10.43
CA GLN A 333 3.51 -14.26 -10.49
C GLN A 333 3.46 -13.25 -11.65
N TYR A 334 4.55 -12.54 -11.91
CA TYR A 334 4.59 -11.60 -13.03
C TYR A 334 4.53 -12.29 -14.39
N ARG A 335 5.18 -13.46 -14.54
CA ARG A 335 5.08 -14.27 -15.76
C ARG A 335 3.66 -14.78 -15.98
N TYR A 336 3.00 -15.22 -14.91
CA TYR A 336 1.60 -15.65 -14.96
C TYR A 336 0.68 -14.52 -15.44
N LEU A 337 0.81 -13.33 -14.87
CA LEU A 337 0.00 -12.17 -15.25
C LEU A 337 0.31 -11.68 -16.67
N LEU A 338 1.59 -11.76 -17.10
CA LEU A 338 1.99 -11.46 -18.45
C LEU A 338 1.34 -12.42 -19.48
N ALA A 339 1.33 -13.72 -19.17
CA ALA A 339 0.66 -14.72 -20.02
C ALA A 339 -0.85 -14.45 -20.13
N LEU A 340 -1.51 -14.11 -19.02
CA LEU A 340 -2.92 -13.71 -19.00
C LEU A 340 -3.18 -12.50 -19.88
N ALA A 341 -2.33 -11.48 -19.81
CA ALA A 341 -2.44 -10.28 -20.64
C ALA A 341 -2.29 -10.60 -22.13
N GLY A 342 -1.38 -11.52 -22.48
CA GLY A 342 -1.14 -11.97 -23.85
C GLY A 342 -2.31 -12.74 -24.47
N GLU A 343 -3.11 -13.44 -23.67
CA GLU A 343 -4.27 -14.21 -24.17
C GLU A 343 -5.43 -13.34 -24.66
N ARG A 344 -5.40 -12.02 -24.49
CA ARG A 344 -6.38 -11.02 -24.97
C ARG A 344 -7.83 -11.37 -24.63
N ARG A 345 -8.08 -11.99 -23.49
CA ARG A 345 -9.43 -12.30 -22.99
C ARG A 345 -10.13 -11.06 -22.42
N ALA A 346 -11.27 -11.26 -21.79
CA ALA A 346 -12.07 -10.20 -21.17
C ALA A 346 -11.24 -9.28 -20.24
N PRO A 347 -11.68 -8.02 -20.03
CA PRO A 347 -11.00 -7.08 -19.17
C PRO A 347 -10.76 -7.62 -17.75
N PHE A 348 -9.61 -7.32 -17.17
CA PHE A 348 -9.28 -7.66 -15.79
C PHE A 348 -8.43 -6.59 -15.12
N ALA A 349 -8.46 -6.56 -13.79
CA ALA A 349 -7.61 -5.71 -12.99
C ALA A 349 -6.59 -6.52 -12.20
N VAL A 350 -5.38 -5.99 -12.08
CA VAL A 350 -4.38 -6.45 -11.13
C VAL A 350 -4.28 -5.41 -10.03
N LEU A 351 -4.64 -5.81 -8.82
CA LEU A 351 -4.58 -4.97 -7.64
C LEU A 351 -3.35 -5.32 -6.80
N TYR A 352 -2.78 -4.31 -6.15
CA TYR A 352 -1.59 -4.46 -5.31
C TYR A 352 -1.60 -3.45 -4.16
N ARG A 353 -0.85 -3.75 -3.10
CA ARG A 353 -0.74 -2.88 -1.92
C ARG A 353 0.06 -1.62 -2.23
N ASN A 354 1.24 -1.77 -2.82
CA ASN A 354 2.20 -0.71 -3.11
C ASN A 354 2.48 -0.62 -4.60
N ASN A 355 2.71 0.59 -5.11
CA ASN A 355 3.05 0.83 -6.52
C ASN A 355 4.30 0.05 -6.97
N ASP A 356 5.24 -0.17 -6.07
CA ASP A 356 6.47 -0.91 -6.33
C ASP A 356 6.20 -2.34 -6.83
N SER A 357 5.14 -2.97 -6.31
CA SER A 357 4.74 -4.32 -6.71
C SER A 357 4.39 -4.44 -8.19
N ALA A 358 3.93 -3.36 -8.81
CA ALA A 358 3.57 -3.36 -10.23
C ALA A 358 4.76 -3.19 -11.17
N LEU A 359 5.89 -2.62 -10.71
CA LEU A 359 7.01 -2.26 -11.58
C LEU A 359 7.60 -3.42 -12.40
N PRO A 360 7.85 -4.62 -11.83
CA PRO A 360 8.34 -5.74 -12.63
C PRO A 360 7.31 -6.25 -13.65
N LEU A 361 6.01 -6.10 -13.37
CA LEU A 361 4.97 -6.43 -14.33
C LEU A 361 4.91 -5.40 -15.45
N ILE A 362 5.00 -4.12 -15.12
CA ILE A 362 5.06 -3.02 -16.10
C ILE A 362 6.26 -3.22 -17.02
N ASP A 363 7.46 -3.50 -16.46
CA ASP A 363 8.65 -3.81 -17.25
C ASP A 363 8.43 -4.97 -18.23
N ALA A 364 7.76 -6.03 -17.76
CA ALA A 364 7.47 -7.19 -18.59
C ALA A 364 6.44 -6.89 -19.69
N LEU A 365 5.39 -6.14 -19.39
CA LEU A 365 4.36 -5.72 -20.36
C LEU A 365 4.93 -4.82 -21.46
N GLU A 366 5.76 -3.84 -21.07
CA GLU A 366 6.46 -2.95 -22.02
C GLU A 366 7.35 -3.73 -22.98
N ARG A 367 8.16 -4.66 -22.46
CA ARG A 367 9.04 -5.51 -23.30
C ARG A 367 8.25 -6.42 -24.25
N ALA A 368 7.04 -6.82 -23.83
CA ALA A 368 6.16 -7.65 -24.65
C ALA A 368 5.25 -6.83 -25.59
N GLY A 369 5.27 -5.50 -25.52
CA GLY A 369 4.38 -4.63 -26.30
C GLY A 369 2.89 -4.83 -25.98
N LEU A 370 2.55 -5.24 -24.75
CA LEU A 370 1.17 -5.50 -24.34
C LEU A 370 0.54 -4.24 -23.71
N PRO A 371 -0.66 -3.83 -24.16
CA PRO A 371 -1.30 -2.62 -23.67
C PRO A 371 -1.86 -2.83 -22.25
N TYR A 372 -1.67 -1.82 -21.41
CA TYR A 372 -2.21 -1.76 -20.05
C TYR A 372 -2.57 -0.31 -19.68
N ARG A 373 -3.41 -0.15 -18.66
CA ARG A 373 -3.69 1.12 -18.00
C ARG A 373 -3.16 1.07 -16.59
N CYS A 374 -2.47 2.13 -16.16
CA CYS A 374 -1.99 2.27 -14.79
C CYS A 374 -2.74 3.41 -14.08
N ARG A 375 -3.46 3.10 -12.98
CA ARG A 375 -4.19 4.09 -12.20
C ARG A 375 -3.37 4.58 -11.02
N SER A 376 -3.29 5.91 -10.90
CA SER A 376 -2.70 6.57 -9.71
C SER A 376 -1.28 6.11 -9.39
N PHE A 377 -0.47 5.87 -10.41
CA PHE A 377 0.95 5.59 -10.18
C PHE A 377 1.67 6.89 -9.86
N ASP A 378 2.54 6.85 -8.85
CA ASP A 378 3.46 7.94 -8.52
C ASP A 378 4.91 7.52 -8.75
N ASP A 379 5.84 8.46 -8.69
CA ASP A 379 7.27 8.23 -8.87
C ASP A 379 8.04 8.04 -7.55
N THR A 380 7.33 7.78 -6.44
CA THR A 380 7.92 7.63 -5.09
C THR A 380 8.98 6.55 -5.04
N PHE A 381 8.80 5.45 -5.78
CA PHE A 381 9.83 4.41 -5.91
C PHE A 381 11.17 4.99 -6.38
N PHE A 382 11.16 5.79 -7.45
CA PHE A 382 12.38 6.30 -8.08
C PHE A 382 13.07 7.39 -7.24
N THR A 383 12.38 7.99 -6.30
CA THR A 383 12.93 9.00 -5.37
C THR A 383 13.19 8.43 -3.97
N HIS A 384 12.93 7.13 -3.77
CA HIS A 384 13.19 6.48 -2.49
C HIS A 384 14.70 6.34 -2.23
N ARG A 385 15.10 6.50 -0.96
CA ARG A 385 16.51 6.49 -0.54
C ARG A 385 17.30 5.31 -1.11
N ILE A 386 16.83 4.07 -0.96
CA ILE A 386 17.53 2.87 -1.45
C ILE A 386 17.71 2.91 -2.98
N VAL A 387 16.73 3.40 -3.71
CA VAL A 387 16.81 3.51 -5.18
C VAL A 387 17.81 4.58 -5.58
N CYS A 388 17.76 5.74 -4.93
CA CYS A 388 18.74 6.81 -5.14
C CYS A 388 20.16 6.37 -4.78
N ASP A 389 20.32 5.64 -3.68
CA ASP A 389 21.62 5.10 -3.25
C ASP A 389 22.22 4.17 -4.30
N VAL A 390 21.43 3.22 -4.82
CA VAL A 390 21.88 2.30 -5.88
C VAL A 390 22.23 3.05 -7.15
N GLN A 391 21.41 4.03 -7.55
CA GLN A 391 21.73 4.87 -8.71
C GLN A 391 23.01 5.68 -8.51
N ASP A 392 23.22 6.27 -7.33
CA ASP A 392 24.42 7.02 -7.01
C ASP A 392 25.67 6.12 -6.98
N ILE A 393 25.57 4.91 -6.45
CA ILE A 393 26.65 3.92 -6.47
C ILE A 393 27.04 3.56 -7.92
N LEU A 394 26.05 3.29 -8.78
CA LEU A 394 26.31 2.93 -10.18
C LEU A 394 26.89 4.10 -10.99
N ARG A 395 26.37 5.31 -10.78
CA ARG A 395 26.86 6.51 -11.46
C ARG A 395 28.24 6.93 -10.95
N PHE A 396 28.55 6.73 -9.66
CA PHE A 396 29.88 6.95 -9.12
C PHE A 396 30.88 5.92 -9.66
N ALA A 397 30.48 4.68 -9.82
CA ALA A 397 31.33 3.66 -10.46
C ALA A 397 31.70 4.03 -11.90
N ALA A 398 30.80 4.75 -12.62
CA ALA A 398 31.07 5.27 -13.96
C ALA A 398 31.91 6.58 -13.98
N ALA A 399 31.83 7.38 -12.93
CA ALA A 399 32.55 8.66 -12.77
C ALA A 399 33.23 8.69 -11.40
N PRO A 400 34.38 8.01 -11.21
CA PRO A 400 35.01 7.82 -9.91
C PRO A 400 35.70 9.08 -9.34
N ASP A 401 35.69 10.17 -10.07
CA ASP A 401 36.12 11.52 -9.68
C ASP A 401 34.95 12.43 -9.21
N ASP A 402 33.70 11.96 -9.29
CA ASP A 402 32.53 12.71 -8.81
C ASP A 402 32.51 12.81 -7.28
N ALA A 403 33.12 13.87 -6.77
CA ALA A 403 33.26 14.14 -5.36
C ALA A 403 31.90 14.36 -4.66
N GLU A 404 30.94 15.01 -5.32
CA GLU A 404 29.62 15.28 -4.74
C GLU A 404 28.85 13.95 -4.51
N ARG A 405 28.88 13.10 -5.50
CA ARG A 405 28.21 11.78 -5.42
C ARG A 405 28.90 10.89 -4.40
N PHE A 406 30.24 10.92 -4.32
CA PHE A 406 30.98 10.16 -3.32
C PHE A 406 30.58 10.56 -1.90
N LEU A 407 30.40 11.86 -1.61
CA LEU A 407 29.96 12.34 -0.30
C LEU A 407 28.55 11.87 0.09
N ARG A 408 27.71 11.46 -0.87
CA ARG A 408 26.39 10.87 -0.58
C ARG A 408 26.45 9.37 -0.25
N ILE A 409 27.53 8.67 -0.66
CA ILE A 409 27.57 7.19 -0.58
C ILE A 409 28.71 6.61 0.24
N TYR A 410 29.78 7.37 0.56
CA TYR A 410 31.00 6.83 1.20
C TYR A 410 30.74 6.06 2.51
N TYR A 411 29.79 6.51 3.31
CA TYR A 411 29.44 5.90 4.60
C TYR A 411 28.51 4.67 4.47
N LYS A 412 28.07 4.37 3.28
CA LYS A 412 27.16 3.25 2.96
C LYS A 412 27.92 2.00 2.53
N PHE A 413 29.24 2.11 2.41
CA PHE A 413 30.12 1.00 2.09
C PHE A 413 30.69 0.34 3.37
N GLY A 414 31.02 -0.93 3.30
CA GLY A 414 31.66 -1.65 4.40
C GLY A 414 33.09 -1.21 4.74
N ALA A 415 33.57 -0.08 4.18
CA ALA A 415 34.95 0.40 4.35
C ALA A 415 35.16 1.26 5.63
N LEU A 416 34.09 1.67 6.31
CA LEU A 416 34.13 2.50 7.54
C LEU A 416 34.96 3.80 7.34
N ILE A 417 34.72 4.52 6.24
CA ILE A 417 35.41 5.75 5.90
C ILE A 417 34.89 6.89 6.78
N SER A 418 35.80 7.66 7.44
CA SER A 418 35.38 8.82 8.22
C SER A 418 34.99 9.99 7.32
N LYS A 419 34.16 10.92 7.82
CA LYS A 419 33.72 12.10 7.08
C LYS A 419 34.90 13.00 6.68
N GLU A 420 35.83 13.20 7.58
CA GLU A 420 37.03 14.01 7.36
C GLU A 420 37.90 13.42 6.25
N ALA A 421 38.12 12.08 6.29
CA ALA A 421 38.90 11.39 5.27
C ALA A 421 38.23 11.47 3.88
N ALA A 422 36.91 11.29 3.84
CA ALA A 422 36.12 11.40 2.60
C ALA A 422 36.21 12.82 2.01
N GLN A 423 36.00 13.85 2.84
CA GLN A 423 36.07 15.25 2.41
C GLN A 423 37.48 15.63 1.93
N ALA A 424 38.53 15.22 2.63
CA ALA A 424 39.92 15.48 2.21
C ALA A 424 40.25 14.79 0.86
N ALA A 425 39.77 13.55 0.64
CA ALA A 425 39.94 12.86 -0.63
C ALA A 425 39.20 13.58 -1.78
N CYS A 426 37.98 14.05 -1.54
CA CYS A 426 37.22 14.82 -2.52
C CYS A 426 37.92 16.14 -2.91
N VAL A 427 38.43 16.88 -1.95
CA VAL A 427 39.19 18.11 -2.21
C VAL A 427 40.44 17.82 -3.04
N GLN A 428 41.16 16.77 -2.74
CA GLN A 428 42.33 16.32 -3.49
C GLN A 428 41.95 15.88 -4.91
N SER A 429 40.92 15.07 -5.07
CA SER A 429 40.42 14.63 -6.37
C SER A 429 40.06 15.79 -7.27
N GLY A 430 39.38 16.83 -6.78
CA GLY A 430 39.03 18.02 -7.54
C GLY A 430 40.24 18.86 -7.96
N ARG A 431 41.39 18.73 -7.29
CA ARG A 431 42.65 19.43 -7.66
C ARG A 431 43.49 18.64 -8.67
N THR A 432 43.44 17.34 -8.64
CA THR A 432 44.34 16.48 -9.39
C THR A 432 43.67 15.71 -10.51
N SER A 433 42.35 15.75 -10.61
CA SER A 433 41.52 14.92 -11.50
C SER A 433 41.80 13.42 -11.34
N THR A 434 42.18 13.01 -10.12
CA THR A 434 42.45 11.62 -9.76
C THR A 434 41.18 11.05 -9.11
N PRO A 435 40.82 9.75 -9.35
CA PRO A 435 39.67 9.12 -8.69
C PRO A 435 39.68 9.29 -7.17
N VAL A 436 38.51 9.57 -6.59
CA VAL A 436 38.40 9.93 -5.15
C VAL A 436 38.96 8.82 -4.24
N LEU A 437 38.74 7.56 -4.58
CA LEU A 437 39.27 6.43 -3.80
C LEU A 437 40.79 6.28 -3.87
N ASP A 438 41.41 6.70 -4.97
CA ASP A 438 42.89 6.74 -5.06
C ASP A 438 43.44 7.86 -4.19
N CYS A 439 42.82 9.02 -4.18
CA CYS A 439 43.14 10.11 -3.26
C CYS A 439 42.97 9.68 -1.80
N LEU A 440 41.93 8.89 -1.49
CA LEU A 440 41.69 8.35 -0.15
C LEU A 440 42.80 7.36 0.25
N LEU A 441 43.19 6.44 -0.64
CA LEU A 441 44.24 5.46 -0.41
C LEU A 441 45.65 6.12 -0.20
N ALA A 442 45.87 7.29 -0.78
CA ALA A 442 47.09 8.06 -0.64
C ALA A 442 47.22 8.77 0.72
N GLN A 443 46.15 8.86 1.53
CA GLN A 443 46.16 9.52 2.84
C GLN A 443 47.03 8.76 3.85
N ALA A 444 47.98 9.45 4.49
CA ALA A 444 48.89 8.87 5.48
C ALA A 444 48.19 8.36 6.75
N ARG A 445 47.04 8.93 7.09
CA ARG A 445 46.27 8.60 8.31
C ARG A 445 45.43 7.35 8.20
N LEU A 446 45.30 6.74 7.02
CA LEU A 446 44.53 5.53 6.84
C LEU A 446 45.33 4.31 7.35
N SER A 447 44.73 3.51 8.24
CA SER A 447 45.34 2.27 8.73
C SER A 447 45.48 1.23 7.60
N ASP A 448 46.35 0.25 7.76
CA ASP A 448 46.53 -0.82 6.78
C ASP A 448 45.21 -1.61 6.56
N GLU A 449 44.47 -1.89 7.62
CA GLU A 449 43.17 -2.51 7.54
C GLU A 449 42.16 -1.61 6.80
N GLY A 450 42.16 -0.31 7.07
CA GLY A 450 41.33 0.67 6.36
C GLY A 450 41.68 0.72 4.87
N ARG A 451 42.97 0.71 4.52
CA ARG A 451 43.44 0.65 3.12
C ARG A 451 42.92 -0.59 2.40
N GLU A 452 42.98 -1.74 3.07
CA GLU A 452 42.53 -2.99 2.47
C GLU A 452 40.99 -2.99 2.25
N ARG A 453 40.20 -2.45 3.19
CA ARG A 453 38.76 -2.27 3.01
C ARG A 453 38.44 -1.33 1.85
N VAL A 454 39.15 -0.20 1.74
CA VAL A 454 38.97 0.76 0.64
C VAL A 454 39.35 0.14 -0.71
N ARG A 455 40.45 -0.65 -0.79
CA ARG A 455 40.84 -1.38 -2.00
C ARG A 455 39.75 -2.36 -2.43
N ARG A 456 39.15 -3.08 -1.49
CA ARG A 456 38.04 -4.02 -1.77
C ARG A 456 36.83 -3.28 -2.35
N VAL A 457 36.45 -2.15 -1.78
CA VAL A 457 35.35 -1.32 -2.30
C VAL A 457 35.69 -0.79 -3.66
N LYS A 458 36.92 -0.27 -3.87
CA LYS A 458 37.37 0.20 -5.18
C LYS A 458 37.28 -0.90 -6.25
N ALA A 459 37.83 -2.07 -5.98
CA ALA A 459 37.79 -3.21 -6.91
C ALA A 459 36.33 -3.64 -7.21
N GLY A 460 35.45 -3.63 -6.19
CA GLY A 460 34.03 -3.91 -6.38
C GLY A 460 33.34 -2.89 -7.28
N LEU A 461 33.61 -1.59 -7.09
CA LEU A 461 33.04 -0.51 -7.92
C LEU A 461 33.53 -0.60 -9.39
N GLU A 462 34.83 -0.88 -9.60
CA GLU A 462 35.40 -1.06 -10.94
C GLU A 462 34.73 -2.24 -11.68
N GLN A 463 34.43 -3.33 -10.97
CA GLN A 463 33.74 -4.49 -11.54
C GLN A 463 32.30 -4.18 -11.96
N LEU A 464 31.59 -3.27 -11.28
CA LEU A 464 30.20 -2.96 -11.61
C LEU A 464 29.98 -2.53 -13.06
N GLN A 465 31.01 -1.97 -13.72
CA GLN A 465 30.94 -1.52 -15.11
C GLN A 465 30.70 -2.68 -16.11
N THR A 466 31.19 -3.88 -15.78
CA THR A 466 31.19 -5.03 -16.68
C THR A 466 30.24 -6.15 -16.27
N LEU A 467 29.65 -6.04 -15.11
CA LEU A 467 28.77 -7.09 -14.57
C LEU A 467 27.36 -7.01 -15.15
N PRO A 468 26.75 -8.15 -15.49
CA PRO A 468 25.32 -8.21 -15.80
C PRO A 468 24.51 -7.86 -14.55
N GLY A 469 23.28 -7.33 -14.75
CA GLY A 469 22.48 -6.74 -13.69
C GLY A 469 22.19 -7.64 -12.49
N GLU A 470 22.04 -8.95 -12.69
CA GLU A 470 21.83 -9.90 -11.58
C GLU A 470 23.07 -9.98 -10.66
N VAL A 471 24.27 -10.05 -11.24
CA VAL A 471 25.52 -10.11 -10.47
C VAL A 471 25.86 -8.75 -9.88
N LEU A 472 25.60 -7.68 -10.63
CA LEU A 472 25.76 -6.29 -10.22
C LEU A 472 25.05 -6.00 -8.88
N MET A 473 23.78 -6.34 -8.78
CA MET A 473 23.02 -6.11 -7.55
C MET A 473 23.54 -6.93 -6.36
N ARG A 474 23.94 -8.18 -6.59
CA ARG A 474 24.59 -9.00 -5.55
C ARG A 474 25.92 -8.41 -5.08
N THR A 475 26.70 -7.82 -6.00
CA THR A 475 27.98 -7.16 -5.68
C THR A 475 27.76 -5.91 -4.84
N ILE A 476 26.76 -5.08 -5.16
CA ILE A 476 26.40 -3.89 -4.36
C ILE A 476 26.01 -4.33 -2.95
N TRP A 477 25.13 -5.32 -2.81
CA TRP A 477 24.64 -5.77 -1.52
C TRP A 477 25.74 -6.38 -0.63
N GLY A 478 26.51 -7.31 -1.19
CA GLY A 478 27.49 -8.10 -0.44
C GLY A 478 28.90 -7.51 -0.46
N THR A 479 29.51 -7.40 -1.65
CA THR A 479 30.92 -7.02 -1.80
C THR A 479 31.19 -5.58 -1.39
N LEU A 480 30.30 -4.63 -1.76
CA LEU A 480 30.41 -3.24 -1.35
C LEU A 480 29.89 -3.00 0.08
N GLY A 481 29.16 -3.95 0.67
CA GLY A 481 28.67 -3.88 2.05
C GLY A 481 27.39 -3.06 2.23
N TYR A 482 26.70 -2.70 1.16
CA TYR A 482 25.46 -1.91 1.24
C TYR A 482 24.35 -2.61 2.03
N GLY A 483 24.27 -3.96 1.95
CA GLY A 483 23.34 -4.76 2.75
C GLY A 483 23.55 -4.62 4.26
N GLY A 484 24.80 -4.48 4.70
CA GLY A 484 25.15 -4.18 6.10
C GLY A 484 24.60 -2.82 6.55
N PHE A 485 24.77 -1.80 5.73
CA PHE A 485 24.23 -0.46 5.97
C PHE A 485 22.68 -0.47 6.08
N VAL A 486 21.99 -1.16 5.17
CA VAL A 486 20.53 -1.27 5.19
C VAL A 486 20.07 -1.95 6.48
N THR A 487 20.73 -3.03 6.89
CA THR A 487 20.41 -3.80 8.11
C THR A 487 20.66 -2.98 9.38
N GLU A 488 21.82 -2.32 9.48
CA GLU A 488 22.20 -1.50 10.64
C GLU A 488 21.23 -0.31 10.83
N ARG A 489 20.80 0.30 9.74
CA ARG A 489 19.84 1.41 9.74
C ARG A 489 18.38 0.97 9.81
N ARG A 490 18.11 -0.33 9.88
CA ARG A 490 16.75 -0.91 9.90
C ARG A 490 15.86 -0.43 8.74
N LEU A 491 16.46 -0.23 7.55
CA LEU A 491 15.73 0.16 6.37
C LEU A 491 15.01 -1.05 5.76
N ASP A 492 13.80 -0.84 5.22
CA ASP A 492 13.09 -1.89 4.50
C ASP A 492 13.80 -2.22 3.17
N PRO A 493 14.30 -3.46 2.98
CA PRO A 493 14.97 -3.86 1.75
C PRO A 493 14.03 -4.13 0.58
N GLY A 494 12.73 -4.05 0.75
CA GLY A 494 11.73 -4.42 -0.27
C GLY A 494 11.99 -3.76 -1.63
N LYS A 495 12.36 -2.47 -1.64
CA LYS A 495 12.68 -1.74 -2.87
C LYS A 495 13.98 -2.22 -3.53
N TYR A 496 14.95 -2.69 -2.73
CA TYR A 496 16.16 -3.29 -3.27
C TYR A 496 15.86 -4.58 -4.06
N PHE A 497 14.92 -5.39 -3.58
CA PHE A 497 14.50 -6.61 -4.30
C PHE A 497 13.76 -6.30 -5.60
N ILE A 498 12.96 -5.23 -5.64
CA ILE A 498 12.37 -4.77 -6.89
C ILE A 498 13.48 -4.35 -7.88
N LEU A 499 14.46 -3.56 -7.44
CA LEU A 499 15.63 -3.20 -8.28
C LEU A 499 16.37 -4.44 -8.78
N GLN A 500 16.57 -5.44 -7.93
CA GLN A 500 17.22 -6.70 -8.31
C GLN A 500 16.45 -7.43 -9.42
N MET A 501 15.12 -7.48 -9.33
CA MET A 501 14.29 -8.09 -10.38
C MET A 501 14.35 -7.33 -11.71
N LEU A 502 14.37 -6.00 -11.65
CA LEU A 502 14.49 -5.15 -12.85
C LEU A 502 15.89 -5.27 -13.47
N ALA A 503 16.94 -5.23 -12.63
CA ALA A 503 18.34 -5.32 -13.06
C ALA A 503 18.66 -6.68 -13.71
N ALA A 504 18.06 -7.77 -13.22
CA ALA A 504 18.37 -9.12 -13.68
C ALA A 504 18.22 -9.34 -15.20
N ARG A 505 17.47 -8.46 -15.87
CA ARG A 505 17.25 -8.51 -17.34
C ARG A 505 18.19 -7.59 -18.12
N GLU A 506 19.03 -6.83 -17.43
CA GLU A 506 19.89 -5.82 -18.07
C GLU A 506 21.32 -6.35 -18.23
N PRO A 507 21.95 -6.07 -19.39
CA PRO A 507 23.31 -6.55 -19.67
C PRO A 507 24.39 -5.77 -18.92
N SER A 508 24.12 -4.55 -18.46
CA SER A 508 25.10 -3.68 -17.81
C SER A 508 24.46 -2.68 -16.85
N ALA A 509 25.29 -2.01 -16.03
CA ALA A 509 24.89 -0.93 -15.16
C ALA A 509 24.24 0.25 -15.91
N GLU A 510 24.82 0.62 -17.06
CA GLU A 510 24.32 1.71 -17.90
C GLU A 510 22.92 1.38 -18.46
N ALA A 511 22.75 0.17 -19.01
CA ALA A 511 21.46 -0.30 -19.51
C ALA A 511 20.39 -0.31 -18.39
N PHE A 512 20.78 -0.71 -17.19
CA PHE A 512 19.88 -0.71 -16.03
C PHE A 512 19.46 0.71 -15.64
N LEU A 513 20.38 1.65 -15.55
CA LEU A 513 20.07 3.05 -15.27
C LEU A 513 19.13 3.65 -16.32
N ALA A 514 19.44 3.42 -17.62
CA ALA A 514 18.59 3.87 -18.73
C ALA A 514 17.18 3.24 -18.66
N ARG A 515 17.09 1.96 -18.26
CA ARG A 515 15.80 1.28 -18.10
C ARG A 515 14.97 1.89 -16.95
N LEU A 516 15.58 2.24 -15.82
CA LEU A 516 14.88 2.90 -14.73
C LEU A 516 14.32 4.25 -15.15
N ASP A 517 15.09 5.06 -15.90
CA ASP A 517 14.65 6.36 -16.42
C ASP A 517 13.50 6.17 -17.42
N THR A 518 13.60 5.17 -18.31
CA THR A 518 12.53 4.84 -19.27
C THR A 518 11.25 4.43 -18.53
N LEU A 519 11.30 3.53 -17.56
CA LEU A 519 10.14 3.10 -16.79
C LEU A 519 9.47 4.27 -16.08
N ARG A 520 10.26 5.18 -15.48
CA ARG A 520 9.75 6.38 -14.82
C ARG A 520 8.94 7.27 -15.78
N GLN A 521 9.39 7.40 -17.03
CA GLN A 521 8.70 8.19 -18.06
C GLN A 521 7.46 7.48 -18.59
N THR A 522 7.58 6.20 -18.90
CA THR A 522 6.54 5.38 -19.53
C THR A 522 5.28 5.29 -18.67
N ILE A 523 5.45 5.11 -17.35
CA ILE A 523 4.32 4.99 -16.42
C ILE A 523 3.40 6.21 -16.47
N ARG A 524 3.97 7.40 -16.64
CA ARG A 524 3.21 8.65 -16.74
C ARG A 524 2.30 8.69 -17.98
N VAL A 525 2.72 8.05 -19.07
CA VAL A 525 1.98 8.02 -20.34
C VAL A 525 0.83 7.01 -20.29
N HIS A 526 1.00 5.87 -19.64
CA HIS A 526 0.01 4.78 -19.61
C HIS A 526 -1.14 4.98 -18.62
N THR A 527 -1.15 6.09 -17.87
CA THR A 527 -2.23 6.42 -16.94
C THR A 527 -3.59 6.56 -17.66
N ASP A 528 -3.60 7.02 -18.92
CA ASP A 528 -4.79 7.40 -19.67
C ASP A 528 -5.10 6.49 -20.89
N ALA A 529 -4.52 5.28 -20.97
CA ALA A 529 -4.78 4.37 -22.09
C ALA A 529 -6.24 3.84 -22.07
N PRO A 530 -7.18 4.38 -22.87
CA PRO A 530 -8.62 4.07 -22.73
C PRO A 530 -8.97 2.65 -23.19
N ASP A 531 -8.25 2.11 -24.16
CA ASP A 531 -8.54 0.83 -24.82
C ASP A 531 -7.83 -0.38 -24.17
N ALA A 532 -7.05 -0.15 -23.10
CA ALA A 532 -6.36 -1.21 -22.41
C ALA A 532 -7.34 -2.10 -21.64
N ARG A 533 -7.23 -3.41 -21.85
CA ARG A 533 -8.04 -4.42 -21.15
C ARG A 533 -7.49 -4.76 -19.77
N LEU A 534 -6.19 -4.57 -19.55
CA LEU A 534 -5.52 -4.73 -18.28
C LEU A 534 -5.47 -3.40 -17.54
N THR A 535 -6.00 -3.37 -16.32
CA THR A 535 -5.88 -2.24 -15.41
C THR A 535 -4.98 -2.62 -14.23
N LEU A 536 -3.92 -1.85 -14.03
CA LEU A 536 -3.05 -1.92 -12.86
C LEU A 536 -3.48 -0.83 -11.87
N SER A 537 -3.71 -1.18 -10.60
CA SER A 537 -4.16 -0.22 -9.59
C SER A 537 -3.73 -0.65 -8.19
N THR A 538 -3.39 0.31 -7.34
CA THR A 538 -3.35 0.01 -5.91
C THR A 538 -4.75 -0.32 -5.40
N ILE A 539 -4.84 -1.12 -4.34
CA ILE A 539 -6.13 -1.42 -3.70
C ILE A 539 -6.82 -0.11 -3.28
N HIS A 540 -6.07 0.85 -2.73
CA HIS A 540 -6.59 2.16 -2.33
C HIS A 540 -7.24 2.92 -3.50
N SER A 541 -6.55 2.99 -4.63
CA SER A 541 -7.05 3.69 -5.83
C SER A 541 -8.19 2.94 -6.53
N SER A 542 -8.42 1.68 -6.19
CA SER A 542 -9.53 0.87 -6.68
C SER A 542 -10.81 1.06 -5.87
N LYS A 543 -10.75 1.73 -4.70
CA LYS A 543 -11.93 1.99 -3.87
C LYS A 543 -12.97 2.78 -4.66
N GLY A 544 -14.24 2.39 -4.55
CA GLY A 544 -15.33 2.95 -5.35
C GLY A 544 -15.46 2.36 -6.77
N LEU A 545 -14.42 1.69 -7.27
CA LEU A 545 -14.43 1.06 -8.60
C LEU A 545 -14.86 -0.41 -8.52
N GLU A 546 -15.08 -1.01 -9.69
CA GLU A 546 -15.45 -2.40 -9.83
C GLU A 546 -14.95 -2.97 -11.15
N TYR A 547 -14.57 -4.25 -11.13
CA TYR A 547 -13.98 -4.93 -12.28
C TYR A 547 -14.63 -6.31 -12.45
N GLU A 548 -14.73 -6.79 -13.67
CA GLU A 548 -15.24 -8.14 -13.92
C GLU A 548 -14.37 -9.19 -13.25
N ARG A 549 -13.05 -9.08 -13.39
CA ARG A 549 -12.05 -9.98 -12.83
C ARG A 549 -10.97 -9.22 -12.09
N VAL A 550 -10.58 -9.72 -10.93
CA VAL A 550 -9.53 -9.13 -10.11
C VAL A 550 -8.48 -10.18 -9.76
N TYR A 551 -7.23 -9.83 -9.97
CA TYR A 551 -6.05 -10.57 -9.49
C TYR A 551 -5.36 -9.73 -8.44
N LEU A 552 -5.22 -10.23 -7.23
CA LEU A 552 -4.52 -9.55 -6.14
C LEU A 552 -3.09 -10.09 -6.06
N LEU A 553 -2.13 -9.20 -6.19
CA LEU A 553 -0.71 -9.45 -6.33
C LEU A 553 0.03 -9.29 -5.00
N ASP A 554 1.15 -10.00 -4.83
CA ASP A 554 2.08 -9.84 -3.70
C ASP A 554 1.45 -10.06 -2.32
N ILE A 555 0.72 -11.15 -2.16
CA ILE A 555 0.20 -11.53 -0.85
C ILE A 555 1.28 -12.30 -0.10
N HIS A 556 2.05 -11.57 0.67
CA HIS A 556 3.09 -12.12 1.55
C HIS A 556 3.42 -11.15 2.69
N ASP A 557 4.00 -11.70 3.76
CA ASP A 557 4.41 -10.95 4.93
C ASP A 557 5.36 -9.79 4.57
N GLY A 558 5.11 -8.62 5.15
CA GLY A 558 5.84 -7.39 4.87
C GLY A 558 5.24 -6.56 3.72
N VAL A 559 4.27 -7.10 2.96
CA VAL A 559 3.52 -6.35 1.94
C VAL A 559 2.03 -6.36 2.24
N LEU A 560 1.41 -7.54 2.29
CA LEU A 560 0.01 -7.71 2.70
C LEU A 560 -0.14 -9.07 3.42
N PRO A 561 -0.16 -9.12 4.76
CA PRO A 561 -0.11 -7.97 5.68
C PRO A 561 1.26 -7.27 5.72
N SER A 562 1.25 -5.96 5.99
CA SER A 562 2.46 -5.15 6.11
C SER A 562 3.25 -5.48 7.40
N ARG A 563 2.52 -5.78 8.48
CA ARG A 563 3.06 -6.18 9.79
C ARG A 563 2.33 -7.40 10.32
N PRO A 564 2.78 -8.61 9.99
CA PRO A 564 2.12 -9.86 10.40
C PRO A 564 2.16 -10.09 11.92
N ASP A 565 3.20 -9.63 12.62
CA ASP A 565 3.37 -9.68 14.08
C ASP A 565 2.35 -8.81 14.83
N ALA A 566 1.83 -7.79 14.19
CA ALA A 566 0.87 -6.86 14.76
C ALA A 566 -0.47 -7.53 15.18
N ALA A 567 -0.80 -8.70 14.63
CA ALA A 567 -2.00 -9.46 14.99
C ALA A 567 -2.08 -9.82 16.47
N ASP A 568 -0.92 -10.09 17.11
CA ASP A 568 -0.81 -10.42 18.55
C ASP A 568 -0.21 -9.27 19.37
N GLY A 569 -0.02 -8.12 18.77
CA GLY A 569 0.59 -6.95 19.36
C GLY A 569 -0.32 -6.14 20.28
N THR A 570 0.07 -4.90 20.54
CA THR A 570 -0.71 -3.89 21.27
C THR A 570 -2.05 -3.59 20.56
N ALA A 571 -2.92 -2.81 21.21
CA ALA A 571 -4.19 -2.43 20.62
C ALA A 571 -3.99 -1.62 19.31
N ASP A 572 -2.98 -0.76 19.26
CA ASP A 572 -2.69 0.06 18.07
C ASP A 572 -2.10 -0.77 16.94
N GLU A 573 -1.17 -1.68 17.23
CA GLU A 573 -0.63 -2.62 16.25
C GLU A 573 -1.72 -3.54 15.68
N ARG A 574 -2.65 -4.02 16.51
CA ARG A 574 -3.80 -4.79 16.01
C ARG A 574 -4.70 -3.98 15.08
N ARG A 575 -4.89 -2.67 15.33
CA ARG A 575 -5.65 -1.81 14.41
C ARG A 575 -5.00 -1.71 13.04
N GLU A 576 -3.66 -1.63 12.96
CA GLU A 576 -2.92 -1.66 11.70
C GLU A 576 -3.15 -2.99 10.95
N TYR A 577 -3.07 -4.11 11.67
CA TYR A 577 -3.34 -5.42 11.09
C TYR A 577 -4.79 -5.57 10.61
N GLU A 578 -5.75 -5.06 11.38
CA GLU A 578 -7.16 -5.04 10.98
C GLU A 578 -7.43 -4.09 9.81
N GLU A 579 -6.62 -3.03 9.64
CA GLU A 579 -6.67 -2.17 8.45
C GLU A 579 -6.18 -2.92 7.20
N ASP A 580 -5.09 -3.68 7.29
CA ASP A 580 -4.64 -4.54 6.20
C ASP A 580 -5.70 -5.61 5.85
N ARG A 581 -6.42 -6.14 6.84
CA ARG A 581 -7.56 -7.04 6.61
C ARG A 581 -8.70 -6.33 5.88
N ARG A 582 -9.06 -5.11 6.26
CA ARG A 582 -10.04 -4.28 5.52
C ARG A 582 -9.57 -3.99 4.10
N LEU A 583 -8.27 -3.73 3.93
CA LEU A 583 -7.69 -3.50 2.61
C LEU A 583 -7.84 -4.72 1.69
N PHE A 584 -7.56 -5.92 2.21
CA PHE A 584 -7.78 -7.18 1.48
C PHE A 584 -9.27 -7.39 1.16
N TYR A 585 -10.16 -7.16 2.13
CA TYR A 585 -11.60 -7.20 1.95
C TYR A 585 -12.08 -6.25 0.84
N VAL A 586 -11.56 -5.02 0.83
CA VAL A 586 -11.84 -4.06 -0.26
C VAL A 586 -11.40 -4.63 -1.59
N ALA A 587 -10.19 -5.22 -1.69
CA ALA A 587 -9.71 -5.82 -2.94
C ALA A 587 -10.64 -6.93 -3.45
N MET A 588 -11.06 -7.87 -2.58
CA MET A 588 -12.00 -8.93 -2.94
C MET A 588 -13.32 -8.38 -3.48
N THR A 589 -13.87 -7.39 -2.79
CA THR A 589 -15.19 -6.80 -3.13
C THR A 589 -15.16 -5.85 -4.32
N ARG A 590 -13.99 -5.65 -4.97
CA ARG A 590 -13.90 -4.98 -6.28
C ARG A 590 -14.26 -5.91 -7.43
N ALA A 591 -14.19 -7.23 -7.23
CA ALA A 591 -14.50 -8.22 -8.25
C ALA A 591 -16.01 -8.44 -8.39
N LYS A 592 -16.48 -8.51 -9.64
CA LYS A 592 -17.86 -8.91 -9.98
C LYS A 592 -17.98 -10.41 -10.11
N ASP A 593 -17.17 -11.00 -10.98
CA ASP A 593 -17.34 -12.36 -11.45
C ASP A 593 -16.22 -13.30 -11.00
N ASP A 594 -14.97 -12.84 -10.95
CA ASP A 594 -13.81 -13.68 -10.70
C ASP A 594 -12.79 -12.97 -9.82
N PHE A 595 -12.30 -13.66 -8.81
CA PHE A 595 -11.24 -13.17 -7.91
C PHE A 595 -10.17 -14.24 -7.75
N ALA A 596 -8.91 -13.82 -7.89
CA ALA A 596 -7.76 -14.66 -7.60
C ALA A 596 -6.75 -13.89 -6.73
N ALA A 597 -6.31 -14.53 -5.65
CA ALA A 597 -5.22 -14.05 -4.81
C ALA A 597 -3.93 -14.79 -5.21
N ILE A 598 -2.81 -14.07 -5.39
CA ILE A 598 -1.52 -14.65 -5.78
C ILE A 598 -0.54 -14.54 -4.63
N VAL A 599 -0.09 -15.72 -4.15
CA VAL A 599 0.83 -15.86 -3.02
C VAL A 599 2.16 -16.37 -3.52
N PRO A 600 3.24 -15.57 -3.50
CA PRO A 600 4.57 -16.03 -3.84
C PRO A 600 5.19 -16.82 -2.67
N GLU A 601 5.59 -18.08 -2.90
CA GLU A 601 6.27 -18.93 -1.90
C GLU A 601 7.66 -18.39 -1.51
N ASN A 602 8.33 -17.69 -2.43
CA ASN A 602 9.62 -17.02 -2.21
C ASN A 602 9.54 -15.58 -2.67
N ALA A 603 9.21 -14.67 -1.75
CA ALA A 603 9.04 -13.27 -2.05
C ALA A 603 10.34 -12.53 -2.38
N CYS A 604 11.45 -13.00 -1.82
CA CYS A 604 12.76 -12.40 -1.95
C CYS A 604 13.77 -13.47 -2.39
N GLY A 605 14.56 -13.21 -3.43
CA GLY A 605 15.67 -14.07 -3.85
C GLY A 605 16.81 -14.18 -2.82
N LEU A 606 16.79 -13.36 -1.76
CA LEU A 606 17.60 -13.49 -0.56
C LEU A 606 16.76 -14.23 0.46
N ARG A 607 17.37 -15.22 1.13
CA ARG A 607 16.76 -15.95 2.23
C ARG A 607 16.42 -14.97 3.38
N TYR A 608 15.32 -14.28 3.30
CA TYR A 608 14.64 -13.82 4.48
C TYR A 608 14.11 -15.08 5.18
N ARG A 609 14.55 -15.29 6.42
CA ARG A 609 13.80 -16.16 7.32
C ARG A 609 12.51 -15.42 7.64
N HIS A 610 11.54 -15.49 6.74
CA HIS A 610 10.17 -15.34 7.14
C HIS A 610 9.85 -16.58 7.96
N GLU A 611 9.71 -16.38 9.23
CA GLU A 611 8.82 -17.23 9.98
C GLU A 611 7.45 -16.96 9.37
N THR A 612 6.89 -17.94 8.71
CA THR A 612 5.64 -17.93 7.94
C THR A 612 4.41 -17.75 8.86
N HIS A 613 4.43 -16.75 9.74
CA HIS A 613 3.36 -16.58 10.73
C HIS A 613 2.22 -15.69 10.25
N GLY A 614 2.44 -14.80 9.30
CA GLY A 614 1.45 -13.84 8.87
C GLY A 614 0.61 -14.27 7.67
N GLU A 615 1.22 -14.78 6.60
CA GLU A 615 0.48 -15.32 5.45
C GLU A 615 -0.50 -16.39 5.88
N GLY A 616 -0.04 -17.33 6.72
CA GLY A 616 -0.87 -18.35 7.29
C GLY A 616 -2.05 -17.78 8.07
N ARG A 617 -1.92 -16.66 8.78
CA ARG A 617 -3.01 -16.12 9.62
C ARG A 617 -4.10 -15.40 8.84
N ILE A 618 -3.75 -14.62 7.83
CA ILE A 618 -4.77 -13.91 7.03
C ILE A 618 -5.44 -14.88 6.05
N LEU A 619 -4.68 -15.80 5.46
CA LEU A 619 -5.19 -16.73 4.47
C LEU A 619 -5.75 -18.03 5.07
N ALA A 620 -5.19 -18.56 6.18
CA ALA A 620 -5.64 -19.82 6.79
C ALA A 620 -7.11 -19.80 7.25
N GLN A 621 -7.65 -18.64 7.58
CA GLN A 621 -9.07 -18.47 7.86
C GLN A 621 -9.97 -18.70 6.64
N CYS A 622 -9.38 -18.70 5.44
CA CYS A 622 -10.07 -18.83 4.16
C CYS A 622 -9.59 -20.06 3.38
N GLU A 623 -8.57 -20.81 3.86
CA GLU A 623 -7.95 -21.91 3.14
C GLU A 623 -8.96 -22.99 2.73
N ASP A 624 -9.86 -23.36 3.61
CA ASP A 624 -10.88 -24.40 3.31
C ASP A 624 -11.84 -23.98 2.20
N GLU A 625 -12.10 -22.70 2.03
CA GLU A 625 -12.99 -22.18 0.99
C GLU A 625 -12.24 -21.81 -0.30
N MET A 626 -10.99 -21.35 -0.21
CA MET A 626 -10.16 -20.98 -1.37
C MET A 626 -9.52 -22.20 -2.05
N LEU A 627 -9.17 -23.23 -1.29
CA LEU A 627 -8.65 -24.51 -1.81
C LEU A 627 -9.72 -25.34 -2.53
N LEU A 628 -10.99 -25.04 -2.33
CA LEU A 628 -12.09 -25.74 -2.98
C LEU A 628 -12.18 -25.39 -4.47
N ALA A 629 -11.30 -26.00 -5.23
CA ALA A 629 -11.50 -26.34 -6.60
C ALA A 629 -11.16 -25.29 -7.66
N PHE A 630 -10.09 -25.58 -8.30
CA PHE A 630 -9.96 -25.30 -9.72
C PHE A 630 -10.91 -26.20 -10.48
N PRO A 631 -11.87 -25.67 -11.26
CA PRO A 631 -12.62 -26.53 -12.15
C PRO A 631 -11.66 -27.20 -13.11
N ASP A 632 -11.81 -28.51 -13.31
CA ASP A 632 -11.17 -29.22 -14.40
C ASP A 632 -11.45 -28.44 -15.69
N GLY A 633 -10.38 -28.03 -16.39
CA GLY A 633 -10.49 -27.30 -17.63
C GLY A 633 -10.10 -25.82 -17.58
N ASP A 634 -9.71 -25.26 -16.44
CA ASP A 634 -9.18 -23.88 -16.43
C ASP A 634 -7.79 -23.83 -17.09
N ARG A 635 -7.82 -23.43 -18.36
CA ARG A 635 -6.63 -23.30 -19.21
C ARG A 635 -5.56 -22.37 -18.61
N LEU A 636 -5.99 -21.40 -17.81
CA LEU A 636 -5.12 -20.41 -17.13
C LEU A 636 -4.31 -21.05 -16.01
N MET A 637 -4.90 -22.03 -15.30
CA MET A 637 -4.18 -22.77 -14.27
C MET A 637 -3.12 -23.69 -14.84
N ARG A 638 -3.40 -24.35 -15.95
CA ARG A 638 -2.36 -25.13 -16.64
C ARG A 638 -1.22 -24.25 -17.11
N ALA A 639 -1.52 -23.08 -17.67
CA ALA A 639 -0.49 -22.11 -18.04
C ALA A 639 0.29 -21.61 -16.82
N GLY A 640 -0.38 -21.33 -15.70
CA GLY A 640 0.26 -20.97 -14.44
C GLY A 640 1.14 -22.08 -13.86
N GLN A 641 0.65 -23.32 -13.85
CA GLN A 641 1.42 -24.50 -13.42
C GLN A 641 2.63 -24.76 -14.31
N MET A 642 2.50 -24.66 -15.63
CA MET A 642 3.62 -24.75 -16.55
C MET A 642 4.67 -23.66 -16.33
N LEU A 643 4.25 -22.42 -16.07
CA LEU A 643 5.16 -21.32 -15.74
C LEU A 643 5.83 -21.50 -14.37
N LEU A 644 5.14 -22.09 -13.39
CA LEU A 644 5.69 -22.49 -12.10
C LEU A 644 6.76 -23.57 -12.27
N GLU A 645 6.52 -24.55 -13.10
CA GLU A 645 7.48 -25.62 -13.41
C GLU A 645 8.69 -25.08 -14.17
N GLN A 646 8.49 -24.21 -15.14
CA GLN A 646 9.58 -23.53 -15.85
C GLN A 646 10.41 -22.64 -14.92
N SER A 647 9.78 -21.89 -14.02
CA SER A 647 10.51 -21.07 -13.05
C SER A 647 11.32 -21.90 -12.05
N ARG A 648 10.85 -23.09 -11.68
CA ARG A 648 11.62 -24.05 -10.88
C ARG A 648 12.87 -24.55 -11.60
N ALA A 649 12.79 -24.70 -12.92
CA ALA A 649 13.93 -25.12 -13.75
C ALA A 649 14.95 -23.98 -13.93
N GLU A 650 14.52 -22.73 -14.09
CA GLU A 650 15.39 -21.57 -14.33
C GLU A 650 16.13 -21.05 -13.09
N VAL A 651 15.60 -21.22 -11.89
CA VAL A 651 16.25 -20.82 -10.62
C VAL A 651 17.56 -21.62 -10.38
N TRP A 652 17.84 -22.64 -11.19
CA TRP A 652 19.00 -23.55 -11.02
C TRP A 652 20.10 -23.44 -12.05
N GLN A 653 20.07 -22.50 -12.98
CA GLN A 653 21.21 -22.27 -13.88
C GLN A 653 22.05 -21.08 -13.39
N ALA A 654 22.95 -21.32 -12.43
CA ALA A 654 24.07 -20.42 -12.19
C ALA A 654 25.04 -20.49 -13.34
N PRO A 655 25.43 -19.40 -14.03
CA PRO A 655 26.45 -19.44 -15.06
C PRO A 655 27.79 -19.77 -14.41
N GLY A 656 28.41 -20.89 -14.84
CA GLY A 656 29.78 -21.18 -14.52
C GLY A 656 30.11 -22.47 -13.77
N ALA A 657 29.16 -23.40 -13.56
CA ALA A 657 29.49 -24.76 -13.12
C ALA A 657 29.38 -25.72 -14.28
N PRO A 658 30.40 -26.60 -14.53
CA PRO A 658 30.28 -27.62 -15.56
C PRO A 658 29.10 -28.53 -15.23
N ALA A 659 28.33 -28.86 -16.27
CA ALA A 659 27.16 -29.73 -16.19
C ALA A 659 27.54 -31.13 -15.68
N ALA A 660 27.45 -31.34 -14.37
CA ALA A 660 27.36 -32.67 -13.79
C ALA A 660 25.89 -32.92 -13.53
N ALA A 661 25.30 -33.83 -14.27
CA ALA A 661 23.94 -34.29 -14.06
C ALA A 661 23.74 -34.72 -12.59
N GLN A 662 23.13 -33.84 -11.78
CA GLN A 662 22.71 -34.16 -10.46
C GLN A 662 21.28 -34.68 -10.54
N THR A 663 21.13 -35.99 -10.70
CA THR A 663 19.89 -36.68 -10.34
C THR A 663 19.70 -36.49 -8.85
N THR A 664 18.67 -35.75 -8.46
CA THR A 664 18.20 -35.68 -7.06
C THR A 664 17.87 -37.10 -6.63
N PRO A 665 18.56 -37.67 -5.63
CA PRO A 665 18.23 -39.03 -5.18
C PRO A 665 16.82 -38.96 -4.59
N ASN A 666 15.96 -39.80 -5.13
CA ASN A 666 14.62 -39.99 -4.57
C ASN A 666 14.81 -40.51 -3.13
N ALA A 667 14.03 -40.01 -2.18
CA ALA A 667 14.08 -40.47 -0.77
C ALA A 667 13.90 -42.00 -0.64
N GLN A 668 13.35 -42.64 -1.67
CA GLN A 668 13.17 -44.09 -1.79
C GLN A 668 14.45 -44.86 -2.05
N THR A 669 15.56 -44.23 -2.41
CA THR A 669 16.84 -44.88 -2.70
C THR A 669 17.84 -44.81 -1.54
N LEU A 670 17.53 -44.07 -0.47
CA LEU A 670 18.36 -43.94 0.70
C LEU A 670 17.89 -44.92 1.78
N GLY A 671 18.81 -45.71 2.34
CA GLY A 671 18.57 -46.69 3.39
C GLY A 671 19.56 -46.53 4.57
N PRO A 672 19.37 -47.35 5.63
CA PRO A 672 20.38 -47.42 6.68
C PRO A 672 21.77 -47.73 6.12
N GLY A 673 22.77 -47.01 6.58
CA GLY A 673 24.13 -47.08 6.06
C GLY A 673 24.47 -46.08 4.94
N SER A 674 23.49 -45.43 4.30
CA SER A 674 23.74 -44.40 3.30
C SER A 674 24.49 -43.20 3.89
N VAL A 675 25.48 -42.72 3.15
CA VAL A 675 26.26 -41.56 3.49
C VAL A 675 25.58 -40.30 2.95
N ILE A 676 25.41 -39.32 3.80
CA ILE A 676 24.75 -38.06 3.47
C ILE A 676 25.56 -36.88 4.00
N ARG A 677 25.40 -35.73 3.40
CA ARG A 677 26.00 -34.49 3.83
C ARG A 677 24.92 -33.51 4.30
N HIS A 678 25.06 -33.00 5.50
CA HIS A 678 24.17 -31.93 6.03
C HIS A 678 24.91 -30.59 5.97
N LYS A 679 24.19 -29.54 5.56
CA LYS A 679 24.76 -28.19 5.42
C LYS A 679 25.44 -27.66 6.70
N LYS A 680 24.91 -28.00 7.87
CA LYS A 680 25.39 -27.49 9.17
C LYS A 680 26.28 -28.49 9.90
N TYR A 681 26.00 -29.80 9.76
CA TYR A 681 26.65 -30.85 10.55
C TYR A 681 27.69 -31.66 9.80
N GLY A 682 27.93 -31.35 8.51
CA GLY A 682 28.94 -32.04 7.71
C GLY A 682 28.47 -33.41 7.20
N MET A 683 29.45 -34.35 7.11
CA MET A 683 29.19 -35.71 6.66
C MET A 683 28.56 -36.54 7.78
N GLY A 684 27.61 -37.39 7.41
CA GLY A 684 26.90 -38.25 8.33
C GLY A 684 26.42 -39.53 7.65
N ARG A 685 26.03 -40.52 8.46
CA ARG A 685 25.50 -41.81 7.99
C ARG A 685 24.11 -42.04 8.57
N ILE A 686 23.18 -42.48 7.73
CA ILE A 686 21.84 -42.86 8.18
C ILE A 686 21.97 -44.11 9.04
N VAL A 687 21.49 -44.05 10.26
CA VAL A 687 21.50 -45.14 11.24
C VAL A 687 20.22 -45.96 11.13
N SER A 688 19.08 -45.27 11.07
CA SER A 688 17.77 -45.89 10.95
C SER A 688 16.83 -45.00 10.14
N ILE A 689 15.79 -45.58 9.54
CA ILE A 689 14.67 -44.87 8.90
C ILE A 689 13.39 -45.39 9.50
N ASP A 690 12.54 -44.47 9.96
CA ASP A 690 11.24 -44.73 10.55
C ASP A 690 10.18 -43.84 9.89
N GLY A 691 9.45 -44.39 8.93
CA GLY A 691 8.50 -43.65 8.11
C GLY A 691 9.18 -42.46 7.37
N PRO A 692 8.70 -41.23 7.54
CA PRO A 692 9.29 -40.05 6.89
C PRO A 692 10.59 -39.56 7.57
N PHE A 693 10.99 -40.14 8.69
CA PHE A 693 12.12 -39.70 9.50
C PHE A 693 13.33 -40.61 9.36
N ALA A 694 14.53 -40.05 9.42
CA ALA A 694 15.81 -40.76 9.46
C ALA A 694 16.63 -40.26 10.64
N ASP A 695 17.21 -41.20 11.39
CA ASP A 695 18.22 -40.91 12.42
C ASP A 695 19.61 -40.95 11.77
N ILE A 696 20.33 -39.84 11.84
CA ILE A 696 21.58 -39.61 11.16
C ILE A 696 22.68 -39.33 12.18
N ARG A 697 23.79 -40.08 12.11
CA ARG A 697 24.96 -39.83 12.92
C ARG A 697 26.01 -39.11 12.10
N PHE A 698 26.40 -37.93 12.55
CA PHE A 698 27.43 -37.10 11.91
C PHE A 698 28.81 -37.41 12.43
N GLU A 699 29.82 -37.15 11.61
CA GLU A 699 31.23 -37.35 11.99
C GLU A 699 31.56 -36.49 13.20
N GLY A 700 32.14 -37.11 14.24
CA GLY A 700 32.47 -36.44 15.51
C GLY A 700 31.34 -36.40 16.55
N GLU A 701 30.12 -36.88 16.23
CA GLU A 701 28.99 -36.96 17.18
C GLU A 701 28.75 -38.41 17.67
N THR A 702 28.50 -38.54 18.95
CA THR A 702 28.17 -39.85 19.57
C THR A 702 26.71 -40.20 19.46
N ALA A 703 25.81 -39.21 19.39
CA ALA A 703 24.37 -39.37 19.30
C ALA A 703 23.90 -39.17 17.84
N ALA A 704 22.87 -39.94 17.43
CA ALA A 704 22.20 -39.69 16.15
C ALA A 704 21.15 -38.57 16.28
N ARG A 705 20.96 -37.79 15.23
CA ARG A 705 19.96 -36.72 15.15
C ARG A 705 18.84 -37.11 14.19
N ARG A 706 17.62 -36.83 14.56
CA ARG A 706 16.42 -37.17 13.78
C ARG A 706 16.03 -36.06 12.79
N PHE A 707 15.85 -36.43 11.50
CA PHE A 707 15.48 -35.51 10.43
C PHE A 707 14.31 -36.09 9.65
N ASN A 708 13.42 -35.20 9.19
CA ASN A 708 12.47 -35.59 8.13
C ASN A 708 13.23 -35.69 6.81
N LEU A 709 13.47 -36.92 6.35
CA LEU A 709 14.38 -37.21 5.24
C LEU A 709 13.91 -36.57 3.94
N ALA A 710 12.64 -36.74 3.59
CA ALA A 710 12.06 -36.22 2.37
C ALA A 710 12.01 -34.68 2.36
N HIS A 711 11.68 -34.07 3.48
CA HIS A 711 11.69 -32.62 3.63
C HIS A 711 13.12 -32.06 3.59
N SER A 712 14.04 -32.63 4.31
CA SER A 712 15.43 -32.16 4.40
C SER A 712 16.20 -32.28 3.08
N LEU A 713 15.88 -33.32 2.27
CA LEU A 713 16.42 -33.48 0.91
C LEU A 713 15.85 -32.41 -0.04
N ARG A 714 14.50 -32.22 -0.01
CA ARG A 714 13.84 -31.22 -0.85
C ARG A 714 14.24 -29.80 -0.49
N SER A 715 14.40 -29.51 0.78
CA SER A 715 14.84 -28.18 1.29
C SER A 715 16.34 -27.95 1.17
N GLY A 716 17.10 -28.90 0.62
CA GLY A 716 18.55 -28.76 0.42
C GLY A 716 19.35 -28.65 1.72
N PHE A 717 18.86 -29.20 2.82
CA PHE A 717 19.62 -29.34 4.06
C PHE A 717 20.46 -30.63 4.07
N LEU A 718 19.96 -31.69 3.43
CA LEU A 718 20.65 -32.97 3.25
C LEU A 718 20.94 -33.21 1.78
N PHE A 719 22.09 -33.78 1.50
CA PHE A 719 22.54 -34.19 0.18
C PHE A 719 23.03 -35.63 0.27
N ALA A 720 22.69 -36.48 -0.71
CA ALA A 720 23.34 -37.78 -0.80
C ALA A 720 24.83 -37.56 -1.11
N ALA A 721 25.70 -38.10 -0.30
CA ALA A 721 27.11 -38.17 -0.62
C ALA A 721 27.34 -39.40 -1.51
N ARG A 722 27.97 -39.22 -2.64
CA ARG A 722 28.41 -40.33 -3.50
C ARG A 722 29.58 -41.07 -2.86
#